data_d70ffb4d0e32a3cb36a8ede5b6b07d61
#
_entry.id   d70ffb4d0e32a3cb36a8ede5b6b07d61
#
_cell.length_a   1.000
_cell.length_b   1.000
_cell.length_c   1.000
_cell.angle_alpha   90.00
_cell.angle_beta   90.00
_cell.angle_gamma   90.00
#
_symmetry.space_group_name_H-M   'P 1'
#
loop_
_entity.id
_entity.type
_entity.pdbx_description
1 polymer ?
#
loop_
_entity_poly.entity_id
_entity_poly.type
_entity_poly.pdbx_seq_one_letter_code
_entity_poly.pdbx_strand_id
1 'polypeptide(L)'
;MSLKPLFAWGLSRLVFLTIFTSSLQKNLFVPFLINPNLNLLDPWSSWIEMQGRTDAFPYGIVMFLFFLPAIFFNSILEQSPIDLGFGFLIGLTLLVAEYFTLRLLRVFEKKSPRVWSWAVILSPLLIYVSFIHGQIDIIPTLIMLLVSNFILKNSWFIAGIGFGLVVAAKFSFALALPFLILFILTKKSRWQNGIAFAKGMIPGVALLLLPLLFSKGYRLMVLETPEVFRTLDARIDIGVSSLYLVPIAFLIVFLGYWNVNQVSSLVLVSYIGAAFLVVAVTQTSSVGWFLWGYPLVLLTLRQASTRTLVLFSLWQASVTFYFAFKQEVSLSLLLGGKVIGFASNDQALGLIFTLNIVLAIVLVWKILNEAMKVGDVYSLSNKPLSVCIAGDSGVGKDTLTNEIANLFAQQEVSLLLGDDYHLYERGENSWQSTTHLSLEANDLEAMGRDFQKLLKRETVFVKHYDHGVGRFTLPRKIMSSQLILVNGLHAHLIPGNHLADLRIYLSMEEELRIRLKIDREKTQRKQVDEDLIRASIVKRIPHFEKYVKPQAETTDLHFHLRLITGSPLNLGVIASSKEAALMIEFRNTYNAVSAVPATLTRIDGEVFLEFDTTHFKGSDGGAIFHEMAFELDQVFPVEPQFADGSIGLMSLLSLTALLRKRKNYVRSS
;
A
#
# COMPACT_ATOMS: atom_id res chain seq x y z
N MET A 1 20.26 -0.60 -13.88
CA MET A 1 19.37 -0.85 -15.02
C MET A 1 19.84 -2.07 -15.80
N SER A 2 18.93 -2.84 -16.39
CA SER A 2 19.25 -3.89 -17.34
C SER A 2 19.28 -3.28 -18.75
N LEU A 3 20.44 -3.33 -19.45
CA LEU A 3 20.61 -2.70 -20.75
C LEU A 3 19.79 -3.42 -21.86
N LYS A 4 19.69 -4.78 -21.78
CA LYS A 4 18.98 -5.58 -22.79
C LYS A 4 17.48 -5.20 -22.95
N PRO A 5 16.66 -5.16 -21.87
CA PRO A 5 15.27 -4.72 -21.97
C PRO A 5 15.11 -3.28 -22.44
N LEU A 6 15.98 -2.37 -22.00
CA LEU A 6 15.94 -0.98 -22.43
C LEU A 6 16.23 -0.84 -23.93
N PHE A 7 17.26 -1.54 -24.42
CA PHE A 7 17.60 -1.50 -25.85
C PHE A 7 16.48 -2.11 -26.70
N ALA A 8 15.94 -3.27 -26.30
CA ALA A 8 14.84 -3.92 -27.02
C ALA A 8 13.57 -3.03 -27.07
N TRP A 9 13.25 -2.35 -25.96
CA TRP A 9 12.17 -1.38 -25.92
C TRP A 9 12.42 -0.22 -26.91
N GLY A 10 13.56 0.49 -26.79
CA GLY A 10 13.86 1.65 -27.63
C GLY A 10 13.90 1.32 -29.13
N LEU A 11 14.57 0.22 -29.49
CA LEU A 11 14.64 -0.22 -30.88
C LEU A 11 13.26 -0.54 -31.44
N SER A 12 12.43 -1.29 -30.70
CA SER A 12 11.08 -1.64 -31.18
C SER A 12 10.22 -0.38 -31.43
N ARG A 13 10.25 0.62 -30.51
CA ARG A 13 9.44 1.84 -30.67
C ARG A 13 9.91 2.70 -31.84
N LEU A 14 11.22 2.83 -32.00
CA LEU A 14 11.79 3.57 -33.15
C LEU A 14 11.39 2.91 -34.48
N VAL A 15 11.42 1.58 -34.57
CA VAL A 15 10.96 0.84 -35.75
C VAL A 15 9.50 1.14 -36.05
N PHE A 16 8.59 1.08 -35.07
CA PHE A 16 7.18 1.39 -35.27
C PHE A 16 6.97 2.85 -35.65
N LEU A 17 7.69 3.79 -35.06
CA LEU A 17 7.62 5.22 -35.35
C LEU A 17 8.07 5.54 -36.81
N THR A 18 9.01 4.77 -37.36
CA THR A 18 9.47 4.96 -38.75
C THR A 18 8.60 4.26 -39.79
N ILE A 19 7.95 3.15 -39.40
CA ILE A 19 7.10 2.35 -40.30
C ILE A 19 5.70 2.95 -40.46
N PHE A 20 5.10 3.44 -39.37
CA PHE A 20 3.70 3.87 -39.35
C PHE A 20 3.58 5.39 -39.23
N THR A 21 2.50 5.91 -39.83
CA THR A 21 2.07 7.31 -39.65
C THR A 21 0.65 7.32 -39.15
N SER A 22 0.42 8.02 -38.04
CA SER A 22 -0.90 8.09 -37.43
C SER A 22 -1.84 8.98 -38.25
N SER A 23 -2.93 8.40 -38.75
CA SER A 23 -4.01 9.15 -39.41
C SER A 23 -4.70 10.09 -38.40
N LEU A 24 -4.82 9.70 -37.15
CA LEU A 24 -5.38 10.53 -36.07
C LEU A 24 -4.55 11.79 -35.86
N GLN A 25 -3.22 11.66 -35.76
CA GLN A 25 -2.33 12.81 -35.58
C GLN A 25 -2.38 13.73 -36.79
N LYS A 26 -2.27 13.15 -38.02
CA LYS A 26 -2.27 13.88 -39.27
C LYS A 26 -3.54 14.71 -39.48
N ASN A 27 -4.70 14.16 -39.11
CA ASN A 27 -6.00 14.77 -39.42
C ASN A 27 -6.54 15.66 -38.29
N LEU A 28 -6.05 15.51 -37.04
CA LEU A 28 -6.58 16.20 -35.87
C LEU A 28 -5.50 17.01 -35.15
N PHE A 29 -4.50 16.34 -34.54
CA PHE A 29 -3.56 17.03 -33.62
C PHE A 29 -2.58 17.95 -34.38
N VAL A 30 -2.01 17.48 -35.47
CA VAL A 30 -1.02 18.25 -36.24
C VAL A 30 -1.62 19.56 -36.78
N PRO A 31 -2.79 19.57 -37.47
CA PRO A 31 -3.37 20.81 -37.97
C PRO A 31 -3.64 21.86 -36.89
N PHE A 32 -4.01 21.42 -35.67
CA PHE A 32 -4.20 22.33 -34.54
C PHE A 32 -2.86 22.85 -34.02
N LEU A 33 -1.89 21.96 -33.72
CA LEU A 33 -0.67 22.31 -33.01
C LEU A 33 0.31 23.18 -33.82
N ILE A 34 0.39 23.04 -35.16
CA ILE A 34 1.34 23.79 -36.00
C ILE A 34 0.69 24.89 -36.81
N ASN A 35 -0.58 25.22 -36.57
CA ASN A 35 -1.24 26.29 -37.33
C ASN A 35 -0.57 27.65 -37.01
N PRO A 36 0.04 28.32 -38.00
CA PRO A 36 0.78 29.56 -37.76
C PRO A 36 -0.12 30.74 -37.39
N ASN A 37 -1.42 30.64 -37.61
CA ASN A 37 -2.38 31.69 -37.30
C ASN A 37 -3.01 31.56 -35.92
N LEU A 38 -2.61 30.56 -35.12
CA LEU A 38 -3.14 30.40 -33.78
C LEU A 38 -2.63 31.50 -32.83
N ASN A 39 -3.56 32.09 -32.09
CA ASN A 39 -3.21 32.92 -30.94
C ASN A 39 -2.75 32.00 -29.80
N LEU A 40 -1.48 32.04 -29.42
CA LEU A 40 -0.91 31.20 -28.37
C LEU A 40 -1.52 31.45 -26.98
N LEU A 41 -2.15 32.59 -26.74
CA LEU A 41 -2.85 32.88 -25.47
C LEU A 41 -4.22 32.21 -25.38
N ASP A 42 -4.90 32.04 -26.56
CA ASP A 42 -6.15 31.27 -26.63
C ASP A 42 -6.21 30.50 -27.96
N PRO A 43 -5.46 29.41 -28.07
CA PRO A 43 -5.40 28.64 -29.31
C PRO A 43 -6.73 27.97 -29.68
N TRP A 44 -7.56 27.64 -28.68
CA TRP A 44 -8.85 26.97 -28.89
C TRP A 44 -9.87 27.88 -29.55
N SER A 45 -10.07 29.13 -29.05
CA SER A 45 -11.00 30.07 -29.72
C SER A 45 -10.52 30.47 -31.08
N SER A 46 -9.22 30.74 -31.23
CA SER A 46 -8.61 31.03 -32.53
C SER A 46 -8.83 29.91 -33.53
N TRP A 47 -8.71 28.64 -33.14
CA TRP A 47 -8.99 27.49 -33.96
C TRP A 47 -10.46 27.39 -34.39
N ILE A 48 -11.40 27.61 -33.50
CA ILE A 48 -12.84 27.59 -33.77
C ILE A 48 -13.25 28.75 -34.70
N GLU A 49 -12.68 29.93 -34.55
CA GLU A 49 -12.91 31.10 -35.42
C GLU A 49 -12.49 30.82 -36.87
N MET A 50 -11.45 29.98 -37.06
CA MET A 50 -11.02 29.49 -38.36
C MET A 50 -11.85 28.29 -38.88
N GLN A 51 -13.01 28.02 -38.29
CA GLN A 51 -13.89 26.87 -38.60
C GLN A 51 -13.20 25.50 -38.40
N GLY A 52 -12.23 25.44 -37.51
CA GLY A 52 -11.56 24.20 -37.16
C GLY A 52 -12.51 23.23 -36.41
N ARG A 53 -12.21 21.94 -36.51
CA ARG A 53 -12.99 20.86 -35.88
C ARG A 53 -12.89 20.92 -34.34
N THR A 54 -14.00 20.75 -33.64
CA THR A 54 -14.07 20.76 -32.16
C THR A 54 -13.35 19.56 -31.51
N ASP A 55 -13.19 18.45 -32.24
CA ASP A 55 -12.48 17.26 -31.80
C ASP A 55 -10.99 17.24 -32.15
N ALA A 56 -10.46 18.34 -32.76
CA ALA A 56 -9.06 18.42 -33.20
C ALA A 56 -8.05 18.30 -32.04
N PHE A 57 -8.35 18.89 -30.88
CA PHE A 57 -7.49 18.80 -29.69
C PHE A 57 -8.32 18.88 -28.41
N PRO A 58 -8.99 17.78 -27.99
CA PRO A 58 -9.86 17.74 -26.82
C PRO A 58 -9.07 17.60 -25.53
N TYR A 59 -8.05 18.43 -25.37
CA TYR A 59 -7.12 18.45 -24.25
C TYR A 59 -6.97 19.86 -23.69
N GLY A 60 -6.70 19.91 -22.39
CA GLY A 60 -6.52 21.16 -21.69
C GLY A 60 -5.13 21.80 -21.87
N ILE A 61 -4.97 22.95 -21.21
CA ILE A 61 -3.78 23.80 -21.34
C ILE A 61 -2.47 23.07 -20.99
N VAL A 62 -2.48 22.17 -20.02
CA VAL A 62 -1.29 21.40 -19.64
C VAL A 62 -0.78 20.55 -20.81
N MET A 63 -1.67 19.94 -21.58
CA MET A 63 -1.28 19.18 -22.76
C MET A 63 -0.73 20.08 -23.87
N PHE A 64 -1.34 21.23 -24.10
CA PHE A 64 -0.83 22.20 -25.06
C PHE A 64 0.60 22.64 -24.70
N LEU A 65 0.82 23.00 -23.44
CA LEU A 65 2.14 23.39 -22.93
C LEU A 65 3.17 22.26 -23.09
N PHE A 66 2.75 21.01 -22.97
CA PHE A 66 3.62 19.85 -23.13
C PHE A 66 4.15 19.70 -24.57
N PHE A 67 3.41 20.17 -25.56
CA PHE A 67 3.81 20.15 -26.97
C PHE A 67 4.54 21.41 -27.45
N LEU A 68 4.64 22.47 -26.64
CA LEU A 68 5.38 23.68 -27.02
C LEU A 68 6.83 23.41 -27.45
N PRO A 69 7.63 22.54 -26.80
CA PRO A 69 8.97 22.19 -27.29
C PRO A 69 8.94 21.57 -28.70
N ALA A 70 7.99 20.66 -28.97
CA ALA A 70 7.87 20.04 -30.29
C ALA A 70 7.48 21.08 -31.37
N ILE A 71 6.58 22.01 -31.04
CA ILE A 71 6.19 23.11 -31.92
C ILE A 71 7.40 24.00 -32.22
N PHE A 72 8.17 24.37 -31.24
CA PHE A 72 9.40 25.17 -31.37
C PHE A 72 10.44 24.46 -32.25
N PHE A 73 10.69 23.16 -31.99
CA PHE A 73 11.64 22.39 -32.80
C PHE A 73 11.14 22.27 -34.28
N ASN A 74 9.83 22.13 -34.48
CA ASN A 74 9.26 22.10 -35.86
C ASN A 74 9.56 23.38 -36.62
N SER A 75 9.42 24.55 -36.02
CA SER A 75 9.71 25.83 -36.68
C SER A 75 11.19 25.99 -37.07
N ILE A 76 12.10 25.31 -36.40
CA ILE A 76 13.53 25.26 -36.79
C ILE A 76 13.74 24.25 -37.91
N LEU A 77 13.10 23.08 -37.86
CA LEU A 77 13.28 21.99 -38.81
C LEU A 77 12.64 22.30 -40.19
N GLU A 78 11.55 23.05 -40.25
CA GLU A 78 10.93 23.52 -41.49
C GLU A 78 11.89 24.34 -42.37
N GLN A 79 12.93 24.92 -41.74
CA GLN A 79 14.02 25.64 -42.44
C GLN A 79 15.17 24.70 -42.86
N SER A 80 15.11 23.42 -42.55
CA SER A 80 16.12 22.39 -42.78
C SER A 80 15.75 21.53 -44.00
N PRO A 81 16.74 21.04 -44.78
CA PRO A 81 16.47 20.11 -45.87
C PRO A 81 15.97 18.73 -45.44
N ILE A 82 15.83 18.48 -44.15
CA ILE A 82 15.34 17.22 -43.59
C ILE A 82 13.89 17.42 -43.14
N ASP A 83 12.94 17.03 -44.00
CA ASP A 83 11.52 16.99 -43.64
C ASP A 83 11.19 15.72 -42.86
N LEU A 84 11.26 15.82 -41.55
CA LEU A 84 10.86 14.74 -40.66
C LEU A 84 9.35 14.71 -40.35
N GLY A 85 8.63 15.77 -40.72
CA GLY A 85 7.21 15.94 -40.41
C GLY A 85 6.94 16.05 -38.89
N PHE A 86 5.94 16.88 -38.51
CA PHE A 86 5.61 17.14 -37.09
C PHE A 86 5.07 15.90 -36.38
N GLY A 87 4.45 14.96 -37.08
CA GLY A 87 4.00 13.68 -36.50
C GLY A 87 5.15 12.86 -35.91
N PHE A 88 6.35 12.92 -36.47
CA PHE A 88 7.53 12.29 -35.91
C PHE A 88 7.96 12.94 -34.58
N LEU A 89 7.88 14.27 -34.45
CA LEU A 89 8.16 14.98 -33.20
C LEU A 89 7.15 14.66 -32.11
N ILE A 90 5.86 14.53 -32.46
CA ILE A 90 4.84 14.01 -31.53
C ILE A 90 5.25 12.60 -31.06
N GLY A 91 5.60 11.70 -32.01
CA GLY A 91 6.02 10.34 -31.69
C GLY A 91 7.24 10.28 -30.76
N LEU A 92 8.23 11.14 -30.92
CA LEU A 92 9.37 11.27 -30.00
C LEU A 92 8.92 11.74 -28.61
N THR A 93 7.97 12.67 -28.54
CA THR A 93 7.40 13.13 -27.26
C THR A 93 6.70 11.96 -26.54
N LEU A 94 5.94 11.14 -27.26
CA LEU A 94 5.31 9.94 -26.73
C LEU A 94 6.33 8.89 -26.28
N LEU A 95 7.43 8.72 -27.01
CA LEU A 95 8.53 7.84 -26.64
C LEU A 95 9.16 8.25 -25.30
N VAL A 96 9.40 9.54 -25.09
CA VAL A 96 9.91 10.10 -23.83
C VAL A 96 8.92 9.86 -22.70
N ALA A 97 7.64 10.12 -22.92
CA ALA A 97 6.59 9.89 -21.92
C ALA A 97 6.48 8.39 -21.54
N GLU A 98 6.53 7.49 -22.53
CA GLU A 98 6.54 6.05 -22.28
C GLU A 98 7.79 5.61 -21.50
N TYR A 99 8.97 6.13 -21.86
CA TYR A 99 10.22 5.84 -21.13
C TYR A 99 10.09 6.18 -19.65
N PHE A 100 9.60 7.37 -19.30
CA PHE A 100 9.41 7.77 -17.92
C PHE A 100 8.34 6.93 -17.22
N THR A 101 7.25 6.58 -17.92
CA THR A 101 6.22 5.66 -17.39
C THR A 101 6.82 4.31 -17.02
N LEU A 102 7.58 3.68 -17.92
CA LEU A 102 8.22 2.39 -17.68
C LEU A 102 9.32 2.46 -16.62
N ARG A 103 10.02 3.59 -16.52
CA ARG A 103 11.01 3.85 -15.48
C ARG A 103 10.36 3.96 -14.09
N LEU A 104 9.26 4.68 -13.97
CA LEU A 104 8.48 4.77 -12.72
C LEU A 104 7.92 3.42 -12.29
N LEU A 105 7.48 2.60 -13.21
CA LEU A 105 7.06 1.22 -13.00
C LEU A 105 8.24 0.29 -12.68
N ARG A 106 9.49 0.77 -12.78
CA ARG A 106 10.73 0.01 -12.53
C ARG A 106 10.93 -1.18 -13.47
N VAL A 107 10.38 -1.12 -14.70
CA VAL A 107 10.44 -2.22 -15.70
C VAL A 107 11.87 -2.60 -16.02
N PHE A 108 12.79 -1.64 -16.09
CA PHE A 108 14.19 -1.84 -16.47
C PHE A 108 15.12 -2.20 -15.30
N GLU A 109 14.62 -2.37 -14.09
CA GLU A 109 15.43 -2.72 -12.93
C GLU A 109 15.84 -4.22 -12.97
N LYS A 110 17.08 -4.53 -12.53
CA LYS A 110 17.59 -5.91 -12.45
C LYS A 110 16.76 -6.80 -11.52
N LYS A 111 16.12 -6.23 -10.50
CA LYS A 111 15.26 -6.92 -9.52
C LYS A 111 13.82 -7.09 -9.96
N SER A 112 13.41 -6.56 -11.11
CA SER A 112 12.06 -6.72 -11.61
C SER A 112 11.79 -8.14 -12.11
N PRO A 113 10.55 -8.67 -11.90
CA PRO A 113 10.18 -9.99 -12.42
C PRO A 113 10.34 -10.03 -13.94
N ARG A 114 11.11 -10.96 -14.47
CA ARG A 114 11.45 -11.00 -15.90
C ARG A 114 10.21 -11.14 -16.80
N VAL A 115 9.29 -12.05 -16.46
CA VAL A 115 8.07 -12.28 -17.26
C VAL A 115 7.23 -11.01 -17.34
N TRP A 116 7.02 -10.34 -16.20
CA TRP A 116 6.29 -9.08 -16.14
C TRP A 116 6.97 -7.98 -16.98
N SER A 117 8.29 -7.79 -16.84
CA SER A 117 9.03 -6.78 -17.61
C SER A 117 8.88 -6.98 -19.12
N TRP A 118 9.02 -8.22 -19.61
CA TRP A 118 8.85 -8.52 -21.02
C TRP A 118 7.40 -8.38 -21.49
N ALA A 119 6.41 -8.78 -20.69
CA ALA A 119 5.00 -8.59 -21.01
C ALA A 119 4.62 -7.11 -21.16
N VAL A 120 5.28 -6.21 -20.42
CA VAL A 120 5.09 -4.76 -20.54
C VAL A 120 5.84 -4.19 -21.74
N ILE A 121 7.12 -4.57 -21.95
CA ILE A 121 7.94 -4.08 -23.06
C ILE A 121 7.35 -4.50 -24.42
N LEU A 122 6.87 -5.73 -24.52
CA LEU A 122 6.27 -6.27 -25.75
C LEU A 122 4.76 -6.06 -25.81
N SER A 123 4.19 -5.19 -24.97
CA SER A 123 2.76 -4.91 -24.96
C SER A 123 2.26 -4.48 -26.33
N PRO A 124 1.43 -5.29 -27.01
CA PRO A 124 0.88 -4.92 -28.30
C PRO A 124 -0.06 -3.71 -28.18
N LEU A 125 -0.78 -3.59 -27.07
CA LEU A 125 -1.69 -2.48 -26.80
C LEU A 125 -0.92 -1.15 -26.68
N LEU A 126 0.17 -1.13 -25.93
CA LEU A 126 0.98 0.09 -25.74
C LEU A 126 1.61 0.55 -27.06
N ILE A 127 2.14 -0.40 -27.83
CA ILE A 127 2.72 -0.13 -29.16
C ILE A 127 1.65 0.41 -30.10
N TYR A 128 0.53 -0.28 -30.20
CA TYR A 128 -0.55 0.08 -31.13
C TYR A 128 -1.12 1.47 -30.80
N VAL A 129 -1.48 1.71 -29.54
CA VAL A 129 -2.12 2.96 -29.13
C VAL A 129 -1.21 4.16 -29.33
N SER A 130 0.06 4.07 -28.93
CA SER A 130 0.98 5.21 -28.95
C SER A 130 1.65 5.44 -30.30
N PHE A 131 2.04 4.38 -31.04
CA PHE A 131 2.91 4.49 -32.19
C PHE A 131 2.26 4.12 -33.53
N ILE A 132 1.13 3.41 -33.54
CA ILE A 132 0.38 3.09 -34.78
C ILE A 132 -0.87 3.97 -34.84
N HIS A 133 -1.73 3.92 -33.84
CA HIS A 133 -2.91 4.80 -33.79
C HIS A 133 -2.54 6.26 -33.47
N GLY A 134 -1.47 6.48 -32.65
CA GLY A 134 -0.89 7.79 -32.40
C GLY A 134 -1.63 8.61 -31.33
N GLN A 135 -2.25 7.96 -30.37
CA GLN A 135 -2.96 8.64 -29.27
C GLN A 135 -1.98 9.22 -28.25
N ILE A 136 -2.24 10.45 -27.82
CA ILE A 136 -1.33 11.20 -26.94
C ILE A 136 -1.62 11.01 -25.45
N ASP A 137 -2.56 10.16 -25.07
CA ASP A 137 -3.03 9.94 -23.69
C ASP A 137 -1.97 9.35 -22.75
N ILE A 138 -0.83 8.85 -23.25
CA ILE A 138 0.29 8.42 -22.41
C ILE A 138 0.84 9.55 -21.55
N ILE A 139 0.73 10.82 -21.99
CA ILE A 139 1.23 11.99 -21.25
C ILE A 139 0.42 12.24 -19.98
N PRO A 140 -0.92 12.47 -20.01
CA PRO A 140 -1.70 12.63 -18.80
C PRO A 140 -1.67 11.37 -17.92
N THR A 141 -1.54 10.18 -18.53
CA THR A 141 -1.38 8.93 -17.79
C THR A 141 -0.07 8.87 -17.01
N LEU A 142 1.04 9.38 -17.55
CA LEU A 142 2.30 9.53 -16.84
C LEU A 142 2.13 10.43 -15.60
N ILE A 143 1.42 11.56 -15.75
CA ILE A 143 1.14 12.45 -14.61
C ILE A 143 0.30 11.71 -13.55
N MET A 144 -0.73 10.95 -13.94
CA MET A 144 -1.54 10.17 -13.01
C MET A 144 -0.73 9.06 -12.31
N LEU A 145 0.23 8.44 -13.00
CA LEU A 145 1.14 7.48 -12.39
C LEU A 145 2.06 8.14 -11.35
N LEU A 146 2.54 9.38 -11.62
CA LEU A 146 3.28 10.17 -10.63
C LEU A 146 2.41 10.48 -9.41
N VAL A 147 1.16 10.90 -9.60
CA VAL A 147 0.18 11.09 -8.51
C VAL A 147 0.08 9.84 -7.66
N SER A 148 -0.12 8.69 -8.30
CA SER A 148 -0.23 7.40 -7.62
C SER A 148 1.05 7.06 -6.82
N ASN A 149 2.24 7.31 -7.38
CA ASN A 149 3.51 7.12 -6.68
C ASN A 149 3.65 8.04 -5.45
N PHE A 150 3.17 9.29 -5.53
CA PHE A 150 3.20 10.20 -4.39
C PHE A 150 2.17 9.80 -3.31
N ILE A 151 1.00 9.31 -3.70
CA ILE A 151 0.02 8.72 -2.77
C ILE A 151 0.63 7.51 -2.04
N LEU A 152 1.29 6.60 -2.77
CA LEU A 152 1.98 5.43 -2.20
C LEU A 152 3.14 5.80 -1.26
N LYS A 153 3.70 7.02 -1.41
CA LYS A 153 4.75 7.58 -0.53
C LYS A 153 4.20 8.55 0.53
N ASN A 154 2.90 8.64 0.71
CA ASN A 154 2.23 9.58 1.63
C ASN A 154 2.51 11.08 1.38
N SER A 155 2.92 11.44 0.17
CA SER A 155 3.24 12.84 -0.19
C SER A 155 2.01 13.52 -0.79
N TRP A 156 0.97 13.74 0.01
CA TRP A 156 -0.36 14.15 -0.43
C TRP A 156 -0.41 15.54 -1.07
N PHE A 157 0.37 16.50 -0.59
CA PHE A 157 0.45 17.83 -1.21
C PHE A 157 0.94 17.77 -2.65
N ILE A 158 2.04 17.04 -2.90
CA ILE A 158 2.61 16.88 -4.25
C ILE A 158 1.66 16.03 -5.12
N ALA A 159 1.02 15.00 -4.54
CA ALA A 159 -0.02 14.24 -5.22
C ALA A 159 -1.18 15.14 -5.67
N GLY A 160 -1.59 16.10 -4.84
CA GLY A 160 -2.60 17.11 -5.18
C GLY A 160 -2.20 17.98 -6.35
N ILE A 161 -0.96 18.50 -6.38
CA ILE A 161 -0.44 19.27 -7.52
C ILE A 161 -0.55 18.44 -8.81
N GLY A 162 -0.03 17.22 -8.78
CA GLY A 162 -0.08 16.33 -9.94
C GLY A 162 -1.51 16.01 -10.37
N PHE A 163 -2.43 15.79 -9.41
CA PHE A 163 -3.83 15.49 -9.71
C PHE A 163 -4.54 16.69 -10.35
N GLY A 164 -4.33 17.91 -9.82
CA GLY A 164 -4.83 19.11 -10.46
C GLY A 164 -4.30 19.30 -11.90
N LEU A 165 -3.00 19.03 -12.11
CA LEU A 165 -2.39 19.10 -13.44
C LEU A 165 -2.93 18.04 -14.40
N VAL A 166 -3.15 16.80 -13.96
CA VAL A 166 -3.69 15.77 -14.85
C VAL A 166 -5.14 16.05 -15.26
N VAL A 167 -5.96 16.59 -14.36
CA VAL A 167 -7.33 17.02 -14.68
C VAL A 167 -7.32 18.21 -15.64
N ALA A 168 -6.38 19.15 -15.46
CA ALA A 168 -6.18 20.27 -16.38
C ALA A 168 -5.55 19.86 -17.73
N ALA A 169 -4.89 18.70 -17.78
CA ALA A 169 -4.43 18.09 -19.04
C ALA A 169 -5.58 17.40 -19.78
N LYS A 170 -6.36 16.58 -19.05
CA LYS A 170 -7.52 15.84 -19.59
C LYS A 170 -8.57 15.67 -18.49
N PHE A 171 -9.73 16.28 -18.68
CA PHE A 171 -10.80 16.34 -17.69
C PHE A 171 -11.29 14.94 -17.26
N SER A 172 -11.23 13.93 -18.13
CA SER A 172 -11.65 12.55 -17.82
C SER A 172 -10.97 11.93 -16.58
N PHE A 173 -9.77 12.40 -16.23
CA PHE A 173 -9.09 11.92 -15.01
C PHE A 173 -9.78 12.35 -13.70
N ALA A 174 -10.74 13.30 -13.77
CA ALA A 174 -11.61 13.63 -12.64
C ALA A 174 -12.44 12.43 -12.16
N LEU A 175 -12.64 11.39 -12.98
CA LEU A 175 -13.28 10.12 -12.58
C LEU A 175 -12.57 9.41 -11.42
N ALA A 176 -11.30 9.71 -11.15
CA ALA A 176 -10.59 9.20 -9.97
C ALA A 176 -11.00 9.89 -8.65
N LEU A 177 -11.60 11.09 -8.72
CA LEU A 177 -11.91 11.92 -7.55
C LEU A 177 -12.85 11.24 -6.54
N PRO A 178 -13.95 10.55 -6.91
CA PRO A 178 -14.82 9.87 -5.96
C PRO A 178 -14.07 8.84 -5.10
N PHE A 179 -13.13 8.10 -5.69
CA PHE A 179 -12.30 7.12 -4.96
C PHE A 179 -11.37 7.80 -3.97
N LEU A 180 -10.73 8.91 -4.37
CA LEU A 180 -9.83 9.70 -3.52
C LEU A 180 -10.59 10.32 -2.35
N ILE A 181 -11.76 10.91 -2.60
CA ILE A 181 -12.62 11.50 -1.56
C ILE A 181 -13.03 10.41 -0.56
N LEU A 182 -13.54 9.28 -1.03
CA LEU A 182 -13.95 8.18 -0.15
C LEU A 182 -12.78 7.67 0.68
N PHE A 183 -11.58 7.52 0.09
CA PHE A 183 -10.37 7.14 0.80
C PHE A 183 -10.02 8.08 1.96
N ILE A 184 -10.13 9.39 1.72
CA ILE A 184 -9.84 10.41 2.73
C ILE A 184 -10.91 10.42 3.83
N LEU A 185 -12.20 10.28 3.46
CA LEU A 185 -13.32 10.36 4.41
C LEU A 185 -13.46 9.12 5.30
N THR A 186 -12.93 7.97 4.90
CA THR A 186 -13.07 6.72 5.66
C THR A 186 -12.32 6.71 7.00
N LYS A 187 -11.31 7.56 7.18
CA LYS A 187 -10.56 7.64 8.44
C LYS A 187 -10.25 9.08 8.83
N LYS A 188 -10.48 9.42 10.11
CA LYS A 188 -10.22 10.75 10.66
C LYS A 188 -8.73 11.14 10.55
N SER A 189 -7.80 10.20 10.70
CA SER A 189 -6.36 10.40 10.53
C SER A 189 -5.96 10.88 9.13
N ARG A 190 -6.78 10.62 8.11
CA ARG A 190 -6.53 11.04 6.72
C ARG A 190 -7.00 12.46 6.39
N TRP A 191 -7.66 13.17 7.30
CA TRP A 191 -8.15 14.53 7.06
C TRP A 191 -7.04 15.52 6.73
N GLN A 192 -5.92 15.44 7.45
CA GLN A 192 -4.76 16.31 7.18
C GLN A 192 -4.19 16.05 5.79
N ASN A 193 -4.13 14.79 5.38
CA ASN A 193 -3.75 14.37 4.03
C ASN A 193 -4.72 14.93 2.99
N GLY A 194 -6.02 14.91 3.25
CA GLY A 194 -7.04 15.49 2.39
C GLY A 194 -6.91 17.01 2.23
N ILE A 195 -6.63 17.72 3.31
CA ILE A 195 -6.39 19.17 3.27
C ILE A 195 -5.12 19.47 2.47
N ALA A 196 -4.04 18.72 2.67
CA ALA A 196 -2.80 18.86 1.92
C ALA A 196 -3.02 18.60 0.42
N PHE A 197 -3.75 17.54 0.08
CA PHE A 197 -4.13 17.21 -1.28
C PHE A 197 -4.96 18.33 -1.94
N ALA A 198 -6.01 18.80 -1.27
CA ALA A 198 -6.86 19.88 -1.76
C ALA A 198 -6.06 21.19 -2.01
N LYS A 199 -5.18 21.57 -1.07
CA LYS A 199 -4.29 22.74 -1.25
C LYS A 199 -3.35 22.53 -2.46
N GLY A 200 -2.82 21.34 -2.64
CA GLY A 200 -1.98 21.00 -3.79
C GLY A 200 -2.73 21.10 -5.13
N MET A 201 -4.02 20.78 -5.17
CA MET A 201 -4.82 20.86 -6.40
C MET A 201 -5.03 22.28 -6.93
N ILE A 202 -4.94 23.30 -6.08
CA ILE A 202 -5.30 24.70 -6.43
C ILE A 202 -4.64 25.17 -7.74
N PRO A 203 -3.33 25.03 -7.98
CA PRO A 203 -2.73 25.48 -9.24
C PRO A 203 -3.32 24.79 -10.49
N GLY A 204 -3.53 23.48 -10.43
CA GLY A 204 -4.10 22.73 -11.56
C GLY A 204 -5.57 23.07 -11.78
N VAL A 205 -6.35 23.23 -10.72
CA VAL A 205 -7.75 23.72 -10.82
C VAL A 205 -7.81 25.11 -11.42
N ALA A 206 -6.91 26.00 -11.05
CA ALA A 206 -6.80 27.33 -11.67
C ALA A 206 -6.50 27.23 -13.18
N LEU A 207 -5.54 26.37 -13.57
CA LEU A 207 -5.23 26.13 -14.99
C LEU A 207 -6.41 25.54 -15.78
N LEU A 208 -7.29 24.78 -15.14
CA LEU A 208 -8.52 24.28 -15.75
C LEU A 208 -9.59 25.36 -15.87
N LEU A 209 -9.87 26.08 -14.78
CA LEU A 209 -11.00 26.98 -14.67
C LEU A 209 -10.77 28.35 -15.33
N LEU A 210 -9.53 28.89 -15.26
CA LEU A 210 -9.25 30.20 -15.85
C LEU A 210 -9.54 30.25 -17.37
N PRO A 211 -9.06 29.30 -18.20
CA PRO A 211 -9.43 29.27 -19.62
C PRO A 211 -10.94 29.12 -19.85
N LEU A 212 -11.64 28.36 -18.98
CA LEU A 212 -13.09 28.19 -19.10
C LEU A 212 -13.87 29.51 -18.94
N LEU A 213 -13.36 30.45 -18.16
CA LEU A 213 -14.00 31.75 -17.95
C LEU A 213 -13.87 32.67 -19.17
N PHE A 214 -12.75 32.58 -19.92
CA PHE A 214 -12.40 33.55 -20.93
C PHE A 214 -12.44 33.00 -22.37
N SER A 215 -12.30 31.68 -22.57
CA SER A 215 -12.24 31.04 -23.89
C SER A 215 -13.49 30.23 -24.17
N LYS A 216 -14.25 30.67 -25.18
CA LYS A 216 -15.40 29.92 -25.72
C LYS A 216 -14.92 28.65 -26.45
N GLY A 217 -13.83 28.76 -27.22
CA GLY A 217 -13.24 27.59 -27.90
C GLY A 217 -12.77 26.51 -26.93
N TYR A 218 -12.16 26.89 -25.82
CA TYR A 218 -11.75 25.95 -24.79
C TYR A 218 -12.94 25.16 -24.22
N ARG A 219 -14.06 25.85 -23.92
CA ARG A 219 -15.29 25.17 -23.43
C ARG A 219 -15.79 24.14 -24.45
N LEU A 220 -15.90 24.54 -25.72
CA LEU A 220 -16.40 23.67 -26.80
C LEU A 220 -15.48 22.46 -27.03
N MET A 221 -14.16 22.68 -27.05
CA MET A 221 -13.20 21.63 -27.41
C MET A 221 -12.80 20.73 -26.27
N VAL A 222 -12.86 21.19 -24.99
CA VAL A 222 -12.38 20.43 -23.83
C VAL A 222 -13.52 19.82 -23.01
N LEU A 223 -14.62 20.56 -22.77
CA LEU A 223 -15.74 20.09 -21.97
C LEU A 223 -16.93 19.58 -22.80
N GLU A 224 -17.26 20.28 -23.88
CA GLU A 224 -18.41 19.96 -24.73
C GLU A 224 -18.01 19.14 -25.97
N THR A 225 -16.80 18.61 -25.97
CA THR A 225 -16.31 17.78 -27.07
C THR A 225 -17.18 16.52 -27.22
N PRO A 226 -17.44 16.07 -28.48
CA PRO A 226 -18.17 14.83 -28.73
C PRO A 226 -17.60 13.61 -28.03
N GLU A 227 -16.30 13.61 -27.73
CA GLU A 227 -15.60 12.54 -27.03
C GLU A 227 -16.18 12.26 -25.62
N VAL A 228 -16.65 13.29 -24.90
CA VAL A 228 -17.26 13.14 -23.58
C VAL A 228 -18.56 12.35 -23.66
N PHE A 229 -19.37 12.61 -24.69
CA PHE A 229 -20.67 11.96 -24.90
C PHE A 229 -20.56 10.52 -25.40
N ARG A 230 -19.41 10.11 -25.98
CA ARG A 230 -19.17 8.71 -26.38
C ARG A 230 -19.29 7.70 -25.24
N THR A 231 -19.16 8.13 -23.99
CA THR A 231 -19.45 7.28 -22.82
C THR A 231 -20.91 6.86 -22.74
N LEU A 232 -21.81 7.57 -23.43
CA LEU A 232 -23.24 7.30 -23.48
C LEU A 232 -23.68 6.52 -24.75
N ASP A 233 -22.76 6.25 -25.68
CA ASP A 233 -23.07 5.50 -26.92
C ASP A 233 -23.33 4.02 -26.62
N ALA A 234 -22.62 3.45 -25.61
CA ALA A 234 -22.84 2.08 -25.18
C ALA A 234 -24.07 2.00 -24.28
N ARG A 235 -25.24 1.77 -24.92
CA ARG A 235 -26.53 1.72 -24.22
C ARG A 235 -27.39 0.57 -24.71
N ILE A 236 -28.32 0.17 -23.87
CA ILE A 236 -29.41 -0.77 -24.18
C ILE A 236 -30.71 0.01 -24.09
N ASP A 237 -31.44 0.11 -25.20
CA ASP A 237 -32.72 0.80 -25.21
C ASP A 237 -33.84 -0.13 -24.71
N ILE A 238 -34.57 0.32 -23.69
CA ILE A 238 -35.68 -0.41 -23.05
C ILE A 238 -36.92 0.47 -23.17
N GLY A 239 -37.70 0.24 -24.21
CA GLY A 239 -38.87 1.07 -24.51
C GLY A 239 -38.45 2.53 -24.80
N VAL A 240 -38.96 3.46 -23.99
CA VAL A 240 -38.64 4.90 -24.11
C VAL A 240 -37.43 5.32 -23.30
N SER A 241 -36.82 4.41 -22.56
CA SER A 241 -35.66 4.68 -21.69
C SER A 241 -34.41 3.93 -22.19
N SER A 242 -33.23 4.49 -21.90
CA SER A 242 -31.94 3.86 -22.24
C SER A 242 -31.14 3.54 -20.99
N LEU A 243 -30.53 2.36 -20.95
CA LEU A 243 -29.62 1.89 -19.93
C LEU A 243 -28.17 2.13 -20.40
N TYR A 244 -27.44 3.04 -19.76
CA TYR A 244 -26.10 3.41 -20.13
C TYR A 244 -25.06 2.50 -19.44
N LEU A 245 -24.32 1.70 -20.23
CA LEU A 245 -23.44 0.66 -19.71
C LEU A 245 -22.18 1.20 -19.02
N VAL A 246 -21.60 2.28 -19.57
CA VAL A 246 -20.36 2.86 -18.99
C VAL A 246 -20.57 3.41 -17.57
N PRO A 247 -21.59 4.27 -17.31
CA PRO A 247 -21.89 4.73 -15.96
C PRO A 247 -22.21 3.59 -14.99
N ILE A 248 -22.96 2.56 -15.45
CA ILE A 248 -23.31 1.40 -14.62
C ILE A 248 -22.06 0.62 -14.25
N ALA A 249 -21.21 0.31 -15.22
CA ALA A 249 -19.98 -0.44 -14.99
C ALA A 249 -19.02 0.31 -14.03
N PHE A 250 -18.91 1.64 -14.22
CA PHE A 250 -18.14 2.51 -13.30
C PHE A 250 -18.72 2.45 -11.87
N LEU A 251 -20.04 2.57 -11.75
CA LEU A 251 -20.71 2.54 -10.44
C LEU A 251 -20.55 1.18 -9.74
N ILE A 252 -20.57 0.07 -10.47
CA ILE A 252 -20.31 -1.27 -9.91
C ILE A 252 -18.88 -1.32 -9.30
N VAL A 253 -17.88 -0.81 -10.01
CA VAL A 253 -16.51 -0.77 -9.49
C VAL A 253 -16.42 0.15 -8.26
N PHE A 254 -17.09 1.31 -8.29
CA PHE A 254 -17.11 2.25 -7.17
C PHE A 254 -17.83 1.66 -5.94
N LEU A 255 -18.97 0.99 -6.12
CA LEU A 255 -19.67 0.30 -5.01
C LEU A 255 -18.85 -0.87 -4.48
N GLY A 256 -18.13 -1.61 -5.35
CA GLY A 256 -17.14 -2.60 -4.92
C GLY A 256 -16.08 -1.99 -4.01
N TYR A 257 -15.55 -0.82 -4.37
CA TYR A 257 -14.59 -0.08 -3.56
C TYR A 257 -15.18 0.38 -2.21
N TRP A 258 -16.40 0.91 -2.23
CA TRP A 258 -17.12 1.34 -1.02
C TRP A 258 -17.28 0.21 0.01
N ASN A 259 -17.48 -1.02 -0.44
CA ASN A 259 -17.65 -2.19 0.42
C ASN A 259 -16.34 -2.79 0.95
N VAL A 260 -15.17 -2.25 0.57
CA VAL A 260 -13.88 -2.69 1.12
C VAL A 260 -13.67 -2.05 2.49
N ASN A 261 -13.70 -2.86 3.55
CA ASN A 261 -13.63 -2.38 4.94
C ASN A 261 -12.31 -1.66 5.27
N GLN A 262 -11.21 -2.08 4.65
CA GLN A 262 -9.88 -1.50 4.90
C GLN A 262 -9.15 -1.31 3.58
N VAL A 263 -8.97 -0.07 3.17
CA VAL A 263 -8.36 0.29 1.89
C VAL A 263 -6.94 0.81 2.10
N SER A 264 -5.95 0.08 1.57
CA SER A 264 -4.58 0.59 1.44
C SER A 264 -4.45 1.53 0.24
N SER A 265 -3.36 2.32 0.20
CA SER A 265 -3.06 3.18 -0.95
C SER A 265 -2.90 2.38 -2.26
N LEU A 266 -2.38 1.14 -2.18
CA LEU A 266 -2.27 0.26 -3.36
C LEU A 266 -3.65 -0.21 -3.83
N VAL A 267 -4.55 -0.57 -2.92
CA VAL A 267 -5.94 -0.94 -3.24
C VAL A 267 -6.67 0.24 -3.89
N LEU A 268 -6.53 1.45 -3.34
CA LEU A 268 -7.06 2.67 -3.94
C LEU A 268 -6.61 2.84 -5.40
N VAL A 269 -5.30 2.80 -5.65
CA VAL A 269 -4.73 2.97 -7.00
C VAL A 269 -5.21 1.86 -7.94
N SER A 270 -5.33 0.63 -7.45
CA SER A 270 -5.83 -0.52 -8.24
C SER A 270 -7.30 -0.37 -8.61
N TYR A 271 -8.15 0.13 -7.71
CA TYR A 271 -9.56 0.42 -8.02
C TYR A 271 -9.72 1.57 -9.00
N ILE A 272 -8.92 2.64 -8.90
CA ILE A 272 -8.88 3.72 -9.88
C ILE A 272 -8.46 3.16 -11.25
N GLY A 273 -7.42 2.36 -11.32
CA GLY A 273 -6.97 1.70 -12.55
C GLY A 273 -8.04 0.79 -13.15
N ALA A 274 -8.71 -0.01 -12.33
CA ALA A 274 -9.82 -0.87 -12.73
C ALA A 274 -11.01 -0.06 -13.27
N ALA A 275 -11.37 1.04 -12.62
CA ALA A 275 -12.46 1.93 -13.06
C ALA A 275 -12.17 2.53 -14.44
N PHE A 276 -10.95 3.01 -14.68
CA PHE A 276 -10.54 3.48 -16.00
C PHE A 276 -10.56 2.38 -17.07
N LEU A 277 -10.10 1.16 -16.73
CA LEU A 277 -10.17 0.03 -17.67
C LEU A 277 -11.60 -0.36 -18.01
N VAL A 278 -12.49 -0.36 -17.03
CA VAL A 278 -13.92 -0.68 -17.24
C VAL A 278 -14.57 0.37 -18.14
N VAL A 279 -14.29 1.65 -17.93
CA VAL A 279 -14.74 2.74 -18.83
C VAL A 279 -14.21 2.53 -20.24
N ALA A 280 -12.93 2.17 -20.40
CA ALA A 280 -12.32 1.97 -21.71
C ALA A 280 -12.87 0.75 -22.45
N VAL A 281 -13.14 -0.37 -21.75
CA VAL A 281 -13.56 -1.62 -22.38
C VAL A 281 -15.03 -1.65 -22.76
N THR A 282 -15.86 -0.86 -22.08
CA THR A 282 -17.30 -0.80 -22.35
C THR A 282 -17.69 0.12 -23.51
N GLN A 283 -16.71 0.83 -24.09
CA GLN A 283 -16.90 1.67 -25.27
C GLN A 283 -16.14 1.13 -26.49
N THR A 284 -16.56 1.44 -27.69
CA THR A 284 -16.01 0.89 -28.93
C THR A 284 -15.23 1.89 -29.78
N SER A 285 -15.21 3.17 -29.38
CA SER A 285 -14.81 4.27 -30.28
C SER A 285 -13.36 4.69 -30.16
N SER A 286 -12.75 4.62 -28.95
CA SER A 286 -11.41 5.15 -28.74
C SER A 286 -10.49 4.18 -27.99
N VAL A 287 -9.48 3.66 -28.70
CA VAL A 287 -8.47 2.78 -28.11
C VAL A 287 -7.56 3.53 -27.11
N GLY A 288 -7.44 4.85 -27.24
CA GLY A 288 -6.61 5.69 -26.36
C GLY A 288 -7.00 5.62 -24.88
N TRP A 289 -8.28 5.39 -24.59
CA TRP A 289 -8.78 5.34 -23.22
C TRP A 289 -8.21 4.18 -22.39
N PHE A 290 -7.75 3.11 -23.05
CA PHE A 290 -7.08 2.02 -22.36
C PHE A 290 -5.80 2.46 -21.63
N LEU A 291 -5.13 3.52 -22.11
CA LEU A 291 -3.94 4.04 -21.46
C LEU A 291 -4.21 4.61 -20.07
N TRP A 292 -5.42 5.13 -19.78
CA TRP A 292 -5.72 5.79 -18.51
C TRP A 292 -5.54 4.85 -17.29
N GLY A 293 -6.02 3.62 -17.41
CA GLY A 293 -5.92 2.62 -16.35
C GLY A 293 -4.67 1.74 -16.44
N TYR A 294 -4.07 1.64 -17.61
CA TYR A 294 -3.03 0.66 -17.92
C TYR A 294 -1.82 0.69 -16.97
N PRO A 295 -1.12 1.83 -16.72
CA PRO A 295 0.01 1.85 -15.83
C PRO A 295 -0.36 1.64 -14.36
N LEU A 296 -1.57 2.05 -13.93
CA LEU A 296 -2.04 1.86 -12.57
C LEU A 296 -2.24 0.37 -12.26
N VAL A 297 -2.81 -0.34 -13.22
CA VAL A 297 -2.98 -1.80 -13.15
C VAL A 297 -1.64 -2.53 -13.15
N LEU A 298 -0.66 -2.04 -13.90
CA LEU A 298 0.68 -2.63 -13.92
C LEU A 298 1.40 -2.57 -12.57
N LEU A 299 1.12 -1.59 -11.72
CA LEU A 299 1.64 -1.55 -10.34
C LEU A 299 1.22 -2.80 -9.54
N THR A 300 -0.04 -3.20 -9.67
CA THR A 300 -0.58 -4.40 -9.02
C THR A 300 -0.05 -5.68 -9.67
N LEU A 301 -0.04 -5.73 -11.01
CA LEU A 301 0.40 -6.90 -11.78
C LEU A 301 1.89 -7.21 -11.62
N ARG A 302 2.69 -6.32 -11.08
CA ARG A 302 4.12 -6.56 -10.83
C ARG A 302 4.37 -7.76 -9.91
N GLN A 303 3.44 -8.05 -8.99
CA GLN A 303 3.51 -9.16 -8.03
C GLN A 303 2.52 -10.28 -8.35
N ALA A 304 1.81 -10.17 -9.48
CA ALA A 304 0.79 -11.13 -9.87
C ALA A 304 1.38 -12.49 -10.31
N SER A 305 0.54 -13.51 -10.21
CA SER A 305 0.90 -14.85 -10.69
C SER A 305 1.14 -14.87 -12.20
N THR A 306 1.96 -15.82 -12.69
CA THR A 306 2.20 -16.02 -14.12
C THR A 306 0.90 -16.24 -14.89
N ARG A 307 -0.11 -16.91 -14.29
CA ARG A 307 -1.42 -17.12 -14.92
C ARG A 307 -2.16 -15.79 -15.14
N THR A 308 -2.09 -14.87 -14.20
CA THR A 308 -2.68 -13.54 -14.31
C THR A 308 -1.97 -12.69 -15.39
N LEU A 309 -0.63 -12.80 -15.49
CA LEU A 309 0.15 -12.13 -16.53
C LEU A 309 -0.15 -12.67 -17.93
N VAL A 310 -0.37 -13.99 -18.09
CA VAL A 310 -0.79 -14.60 -19.36
C VAL A 310 -2.19 -14.08 -19.75
N LEU A 311 -3.15 -14.08 -18.81
CA LEU A 311 -4.48 -13.53 -19.06
C LEU A 311 -4.41 -12.06 -19.50
N PHE A 312 -3.60 -11.25 -18.84
CA PHE A 312 -3.37 -9.85 -19.19
C PHE A 312 -2.77 -9.71 -20.61
N SER A 313 -1.82 -10.55 -20.99
CA SER A 313 -1.21 -10.53 -22.32
C SER A 313 -2.21 -10.95 -23.40
N LEU A 314 -3.04 -11.97 -23.17
CA LEU A 314 -4.11 -12.38 -24.07
C LEU A 314 -5.16 -11.28 -24.26
N TRP A 315 -5.57 -10.62 -23.15
CA TRP A 315 -6.50 -9.51 -23.21
C TRP A 315 -5.94 -8.35 -24.03
N GLN A 316 -4.69 -7.94 -23.82
CA GLN A 316 -4.04 -6.88 -24.61
C GLN A 316 -4.01 -7.23 -26.11
N ALA A 317 -3.65 -8.47 -26.45
CA ALA A 317 -3.61 -8.93 -27.84
C ALA A 317 -5.00 -8.88 -28.46
N SER A 318 -6.04 -9.33 -27.75
CA SER A 318 -7.43 -9.31 -28.22
C SER A 318 -7.96 -7.89 -28.43
N VAL A 319 -7.68 -6.95 -27.52
CA VAL A 319 -8.04 -5.53 -27.68
C VAL A 319 -7.33 -4.92 -28.89
N THR A 320 -6.02 -5.15 -29.00
CA THR A 320 -5.21 -4.63 -30.11
C THR A 320 -5.72 -5.15 -31.44
N PHE A 321 -6.02 -6.45 -31.53
CA PHE A 321 -6.56 -7.09 -32.71
C PHE A 321 -7.92 -6.48 -33.10
N TYR A 322 -8.84 -6.30 -32.15
CA TYR A 322 -10.14 -5.66 -32.40
C TYR A 322 -10.00 -4.29 -33.06
N PHE A 323 -9.16 -3.41 -32.51
CA PHE A 323 -9.00 -2.06 -33.02
C PHE A 323 -8.20 -2.02 -34.33
N ALA A 324 -7.23 -2.92 -34.49
CA ALA A 324 -6.48 -3.02 -35.76
C ALA A 324 -7.36 -3.47 -36.92
N PHE A 325 -8.38 -4.29 -36.68
CA PHE A 325 -9.35 -4.70 -37.70
C PHE A 325 -10.46 -3.66 -37.94
N LYS A 326 -10.78 -2.87 -36.92
CA LYS A 326 -11.83 -1.82 -37.00
C LYS A 326 -11.35 -0.54 -37.66
N GLN A 327 -10.04 -0.25 -37.54
CA GLN A 327 -9.46 1.03 -37.95
C GLN A 327 -8.42 0.82 -39.08
N GLU A 328 -8.36 1.75 -40.01
CA GLU A 328 -7.32 1.76 -41.01
C GLU A 328 -5.97 2.14 -40.44
N VAL A 329 -4.93 1.49 -40.90
CA VAL A 329 -3.54 1.73 -40.49
C VAL A 329 -2.79 2.34 -41.67
N SER A 330 -2.13 3.48 -41.47
CA SER A 330 -1.36 4.16 -42.50
C SER A 330 0.13 3.86 -42.37
N LEU A 331 0.77 3.45 -43.44
CA LEU A 331 2.22 3.33 -43.56
C LEU A 331 2.87 4.71 -43.78
N SER A 332 4.10 4.87 -43.31
CA SER A 332 4.88 6.10 -43.52
C SER A 332 5.17 6.33 -45.02
N LEU A 333 5.49 7.56 -45.37
CA LEU A 333 5.93 7.93 -46.72
C LEU A 333 7.16 7.15 -47.17
N LEU A 334 8.04 6.74 -46.23
CA LEU A 334 9.19 5.88 -46.50
C LEU A 334 8.79 4.51 -47.07
N LEU A 335 7.57 4.03 -46.78
CA LEU A 335 7.00 2.79 -47.28
C LEU A 335 5.86 3.04 -48.31
N GLY A 336 5.87 4.20 -48.94
CA GLY A 336 4.93 4.57 -50.02
C GLY A 336 3.58 5.10 -49.55
N GLY A 337 3.41 5.45 -48.25
CA GLY A 337 2.21 6.13 -47.73
C GLY A 337 0.89 5.35 -47.86
N LYS A 338 0.94 4.01 -48.02
CA LYS A 338 -0.26 3.19 -48.25
C LYS A 338 -1.10 3.09 -46.99
N VAL A 339 -2.42 3.16 -47.17
CA VAL A 339 -3.40 2.86 -46.12
C VAL A 339 -3.80 1.40 -46.23
N ILE A 340 -3.70 0.69 -45.13
CA ILE A 340 -4.07 -0.71 -45.00
C ILE A 340 -5.33 -0.80 -44.15
N GLY A 341 -6.42 -1.25 -44.74
CA GLY A 341 -7.65 -1.62 -44.07
C GLY A 341 -7.85 -3.13 -44.16
N PHE A 342 -8.32 -3.74 -43.10
CA PHE A 342 -8.69 -5.15 -43.11
C PHE A 342 -10.19 -5.27 -43.34
N ALA A 343 -10.59 -6.13 -44.31
CA ALA A 343 -12.00 -6.47 -44.48
C ALA A 343 -12.52 -7.12 -43.21
N SER A 344 -13.46 -6.49 -42.53
CA SER A 344 -14.00 -6.98 -41.28
C SER A 344 -15.45 -7.44 -41.45
N ASN A 345 -15.81 -8.55 -40.82
CA ASN A 345 -17.20 -8.97 -40.67
C ASN A 345 -17.71 -8.44 -39.32
N ASP A 346 -18.83 -7.70 -39.34
CA ASP A 346 -19.41 -7.09 -38.15
C ASP A 346 -19.75 -8.12 -37.05
N GLN A 347 -20.17 -9.33 -37.42
CA GLN A 347 -20.41 -10.41 -36.45
C GLN A 347 -19.12 -10.87 -35.79
N ALA A 348 -18.03 -11.03 -36.55
CA ALA A 348 -16.72 -11.39 -35.99
C ALA A 348 -16.20 -10.30 -35.08
N LEU A 349 -16.30 -9.02 -35.46
CA LEU A 349 -15.93 -7.91 -34.55
C LEU A 349 -16.78 -7.88 -33.29
N GLY A 350 -18.07 -8.14 -33.39
CA GLY A 350 -18.96 -8.24 -32.21
C GLY A 350 -18.55 -9.36 -31.25
N LEU A 351 -18.15 -10.52 -31.78
CA LEU A 351 -17.64 -11.64 -30.96
C LEU A 351 -16.32 -11.29 -30.26
N ILE A 352 -15.38 -10.66 -30.99
CA ILE A 352 -14.09 -10.22 -30.40
C ILE A 352 -14.33 -9.16 -29.33
N PHE A 353 -15.25 -8.23 -29.56
CA PHE A 353 -15.62 -7.23 -28.56
C PHE A 353 -16.22 -7.87 -27.31
N THR A 354 -17.11 -8.84 -27.46
CA THR A 354 -17.67 -9.61 -26.35
C THR A 354 -16.57 -10.35 -25.57
N LEU A 355 -15.64 -10.99 -26.28
CA LEU A 355 -14.50 -11.65 -25.66
C LEU A 355 -13.64 -10.66 -24.87
N ASN A 356 -13.39 -9.46 -25.40
CA ASN A 356 -12.65 -8.40 -24.70
C ASN A 356 -13.31 -8.01 -23.38
N ILE A 357 -14.64 -7.88 -23.34
CA ILE A 357 -15.39 -7.57 -22.12
C ILE A 357 -15.25 -8.72 -21.13
N VAL A 358 -15.44 -9.97 -21.55
CA VAL A 358 -15.33 -11.15 -20.66
C VAL A 358 -13.92 -11.25 -20.07
N LEU A 359 -12.89 -11.13 -20.90
CA LEU A 359 -11.49 -11.15 -20.44
C LEU A 359 -11.20 -10.00 -19.47
N ALA A 360 -11.73 -8.80 -19.74
CA ALA A 360 -11.57 -7.65 -18.85
C ALA A 360 -12.24 -7.83 -17.50
N ILE A 361 -13.46 -8.39 -17.45
CA ILE A 361 -14.15 -8.68 -16.19
C ILE A 361 -13.31 -9.65 -15.33
N VAL A 362 -12.83 -10.75 -15.92
CA VAL A 362 -11.99 -11.72 -15.21
C VAL A 362 -10.66 -11.08 -14.77
N LEU A 363 -10.07 -10.24 -15.63
CA LEU A 363 -8.82 -9.54 -15.34
C LEU A 363 -8.99 -8.53 -14.20
N VAL A 364 -10.00 -7.69 -14.24
CA VAL A 364 -10.32 -6.71 -13.20
C VAL A 364 -10.55 -7.41 -11.86
N TRP A 365 -11.35 -8.47 -11.84
CA TRP A 365 -11.55 -9.28 -10.63
C TRP A 365 -10.23 -9.83 -10.08
N LYS A 366 -9.36 -10.37 -10.93
CA LYS A 366 -8.04 -10.88 -10.50
C LYS A 366 -7.14 -9.75 -9.99
N ILE A 367 -7.09 -8.60 -10.66
CA ILE A 367 -6.29 -7.44 -10.25
C ILE A 367 -6.72 -6.95 -8.88
N LEU A 368 -8.01 -6.81 -8.64
CA LEU A 368 -8.54 -6.35 -7.36
C LEU A 368 -8.26 -7.37 -6.24
N ASN A 369 -8.41 -8.66 -6.52
CA ASN A 369 -8.05 -9.72 -5.58
C ASN A 369 -6.53 -9.76 -5.28
N GLU A 370 -5.67 -9.59 -6.28
CA GLU A 370 -4.22 -9.52 -6.07
C GLU A 370 -3.85 -8.25 -5.28
N ALA A 371 -4.46 -7.09 -5.58
CA ALA A 371 -4.25 -5.86 -4.82
C ALA A 371 -4.62 -6.01 -3.35
N MET A 372 -5.74 -6.67 -3.06
CA MET A 372 -6.15 -6.96 -1.69
C MET A 372 -5.20 -7.91 -0.99
N LYS A 373 -4.70 -8.95 -1.66
CA LYS A 373 -3.76 -9.93 -1.09
C LYS A 373 -2.39 -9.33 -0.82
N VAL A 374 -1.92 -8.45 -1.71
CA VAL A 374 -0.64 -7.74 -1.58
C VAL A 374 -0.75 -6.59 -0.57
N GLY A 375 -1.96 -6.08 -0.34
CA GLY A 375 -2.20 -5.07 0.68
C GLY A 375 -1.89 -5.63 2.07
N ASP A 376 -0.87 -5.09 2.74
CA ASP A 376 -0.44 -5.50 4.07
C ASP A 376 -1.62 -5.53 5.06
N VAL A 377 -2.59 -4.64 4.88
CA VAL A 377 -3.81 -4.52 5.69
C VAL A 377 -4.72 -5.76 5.59
N TYR A 378 -4.93 -6.30 4.38
CA TYR A 378 -5.78 -7.48 4.20
C TYR A 378 -5.17 -8.74 4.83
N SER A 379 -3.86 -8.92 4.67
CA SER A 379 -3.15 -10.05 5.24
C SER A 379 -3.11 -10.02 6.77
N LEU A 380 -3.07 -8.81 7.35
CA LEU A 380 -3.15 -8.59 8.80
C LEU A 380 -4.57 -8.82 9.34
N SER A 381 -5.61 -8.47 8.57
CA SER A 381 -7.01 -8.61 9.01
C SER A 381 -7.55 -10.05 8.94
N ASN A 382 -6.99 -10.92 8.09
CA ASN A 382 -7.50 -12.27 7.88
C ASN A 382 -7.01 -13.31 8.89
N LYS A 383 -5.86 -13.09 9.54
CA LYS A 383 -5.35 -13.97 10.60
C LYS A 383 -5.10 -13.15 11.86
N PRO A 384 -5.42 -13.68 13.05
CA PRO A 384 -5.07 -13.00 14.29
C PRO A 384 -3.57 -12.72 14.34
N LEU A 385 -3.19 -11.52 14.79
CA LEU A 385 -1.82 -11.23 15.21
C LEU A 385 -1.58 -11.97 16.53
N SER A 386 -0.37 -12.42 16.78
CA SER A 386 -0.07 -13.19 18.00
C SER A 386 1.28 -12.82 18.60
N VAL A 387 1.28 -12.56 19.90
CA VAL A 387 2.49 -12.22 20.67
C VAL A 387 2.58 -13.09 21.91
N CYS A 388 3.72 -13.75 22.11
CA CYS A 388 4.06 -14.46 23.31
C CYS A 388 5.05 -13.66 24.14
N ILE A 389 4.70 -13.33 25.39
CA ILE A 389 5.50 -12.51 26.31
C ILE A 389 5.94 -13.37 27.48
N ALA A 390 7.25 -13.66 27.56
CA ALA A 390 7.87 -14.44 28.62
C ALA A 390 8.82 -13.59 29.50
N GLY A 391 9.20 -14.08 30.63
CA GLY A 391 10.12 -13.44 31.55
C GLY A 391 9.80 -13.78 33.02
N ASP A 392 10.66 -13.38 33.98
CA ASP A 392 10.47 -13.69 35.37
C ASP A 392 9.29 -12.94 36.02
N SER A 393 8.95 -13.34 37.23
CA SER A 393 7.93 -12.68 38.03
C SER A 393 8.40 -11.29 38.47
N GLY A 394 7.59 -10.27 38.21
CA GLY A 394 7.87 -8.89 38.63
C GLY A 394 8.65 -8.04 37.61
N VAL A 395 8.96 -8.54 36.41
CA VAL A 395 9.70 -7.80 35.40
C VAL A 395 8.81 -6.89 34.53
N GLY A 396 7.51 -6.77 34.81
CA GLY A 396 6.62 -5.87 34.06
C GLY A 396 5.90 -6.50 32.87
N LYS A 397 5.82 -7.84 32.74
CA LYS A 397 5.10 -8.52 31.67
C LYS A 397 3.65 -8.08 31.54
N ASP A 398 2.94 -8.04 32.65
CA ASP A 398 1.52 -7.67 32.69
C ASP A 398 1.33 -6.22 32.25
N THR A 399 2.23 -5.34 32.65
CA THR A 399 2.23 -3.93 32.26
C THR A 399 2.41 -3.78 30.73
N LEU A 400 3.40 -4.47 30.15
CA LEU A 400 3.62 -4.46 28.70
C LEU A 400 2.45 -5.10 27.93
N THR A 401 1.92 -6.21 28.47
CA THR A 401 0.75 -6.89 27.88
C THR A 401 -0.47 -5.96 27.82
N ASN A 402 -0.75 -5.27 28.91
CA ASN A 402 -1.86 -4.34 29.00
C ASN A 402 -1.65 -3.12 28.08
N GLU A 403 -0.43 -2.60 28.00
CA GLU A 403 -0.12 -1.49 27.10
C GLU A 403 -0.30 -1.88 25.64
N ILE A 404 0.22 -3.03 25.23
CA ILE A 404 -0.01 -3.55 23.87
C ILE A 404 -1.51 -3.78 23.61
N ALA A 405 -2.25 -4.32 24.59
CA ALA A 405 -3.69 -4.52 24.46
C ALA A 405 -4.46 -3.19 24.28
N ASN A 406 -4.06 -2.15 25.00
CA ASN A 406 -4.68 -0.83 24.89
C ASN A 406 -4.50 -0.18 23.49
N LEU A 407 -3.38 -0.49 22.81
CA LEU A 407 -3.17 -0.01 21.44
C LEU A 407 -4.22 -0.58 20.45
N PHE A 408 -4.84 -1.72 20.75
CA PHE A 408 -5.81 -2.43 19.89
C PHE A 408 -7.25 -2.31 20.41
N ALA A 409 -7.69 -1.39 21.12
CA ALA A 409 -9.00 -1.37 21.77
C ALA A 409 -9.33 -2.72 22.47
N GLN A 410 -9.64 -2.71 23.74
CA GLN A 410 -9.75 -3.92 24.59
C GLN A 410 -10.66 -5.05 24.07
N GLN A 411 -11.66 -4.72 23.23
CA GLN A 411 -12.59 -5.69 22.65
C GLN A 411 -11.97 -6.51 21.50
N GLU A 412 -10.81 -6.10 20.98
CA GLU A 412 -10.13 -6.74 19.85
C GLU A 412 -8.93 -7.59 20.29
N VAL A 413 -8.81 -7.90 21.58
CA VAL A 413 -7.69 -8.65 22.14
C VAL A 413 -8.17 -9.90 22.85
N SER A 414 -7.58 -11.05 22.49
CA SER A 414 -7.71 -12.31 23.21
C SER A 414 -6.49 -12.50 24.10
N LEU A 415 -6.70 -12.63 25.40
CA LEU A 415 -5.62 -12.72 26.39
C LEU A 415 -5.59 -14.11 27.03
N LEU A 416 -4.48 -14.83 26.90
CA LEU A 416 -4.16 -16.06 27.62
C LEU A 416 -3.10 -15.75 28.67
N LEU A 417 -3.47 -15.92 29.93
CA LEU A 417 -2.60 -15.71 31.10
C LEU A 417 -2.03 -17.05 31.57
N GLY A 418 -0.72 -17.16 31.71
CA GLY A 418 -0.05 -18.39 32.20
C GLY A 418 -0.51 -18.82 33.59
N ASP A 419 -0.88 -17.85 34.43
CA ASP A 419 -1.37 -18.13 35.77
C ASP A 419 -2.72 -18.86 35.81
N ASP A 420 -3.53 -18.71 34.73
CA ASP A 420 -4.79 -19.44 34.56
C ASP A 420 -4.58 -20.94 34.26
N TYR A 421 -3.35 -21.33 33.93
CA TYR A 421 -2.94 -22.71 33.63
C TYR A 421 -2.09 -23.37 34.74
N HIS A 422 -2.08 -22.81 35.95
CA HIS A 422 -1.50 -23.51 37.10
C HIS A 422 -2.25 -24.82 37.39
N LEU A 423 -1.54 -25.86 37.87
CA LEU A 423 -2.13 -27.14 38.23
C LEU A 423 -2.60 -27.16 39.67
N TYR A 424 -2.06 -26.30 40.55
CA TYR A 424 -2.30 -26.31 41.98
C TYR A 424 -2.80 -24.96 42.47
N GLU A 425 -3.69 -24.97 43.50
CA GLU A 425 -4.15 -23.78 44.21
C GLU A 425 -3.20 -23.42 45.37
N ARG A 426 -3.22 -22.17 45.80
CA ARG A 426 -2.43 -21.72 46.94
C ARG A 426 -2.93 -22.40 48.21
N GLY A 427 -2.05 -23.07 48.95
CA GLY A 427 -2.38 -23.81 50.15
C GLY A 427 -2.42 -25.33 49.99
N GLU A 428 -2.38 -25.86 48.78
CA GLU A 428 -2.19 -27.28 48.55
C GLU A 428 -0.76 -27.71 48.88
N ASN A 429 -0.59 -28.96 49.35
CA ASN A 429 0.72 -29.50 49.70
C ASN A 429 1.71 -29.46 48.55
N SER A 430 1.24 -29.67 47.30
CA SER A 430 2.03 -29.61 46.07
C SER A 430 2.58 -28.22 45.80
N TRP A 431 1.85 -27.16 46.17
CA TRP A 431 2.30 -25.77 46.07
C TRP A 431 3.51 -25.45 46.97
N GLN A 432 3.63 -26.15 48.11
CA GLN A 432 4.74 -25.95 49.06
C GLN A 432 6.03 -26.60 48.57
N SER A 433 5.92 -27.73 47.87
CA SER A 433 7.07 -28.51 47.35
C SER A 433 7.53 -28.04 45.97
N THR A 434 6.61 -27.65 45.12
CA THR A 434 6.88 -27.29 43.71
C THR A 434 6.59 -25.83 43.46
N THR A 435 7.59 -25.05 43.08
CA THR A 435 7.37 -23.64 42.76
C THR A 435 6.66 -23.51 41.40
N HIS A 436 5.86 -22.45 41.23
CA HIS A 436 5.18 -22.15 39.95
C HIS A 436 6.14 -21.85 38.77
N LEU A 437 7.45 -21.72 39.06
CA LEU A 437 8.49 -21.66 38.04
C LEU A 437 8.86 -23.05 37.47
N SER A 438 8.43 -24.14 38.15
CA SER A 438 8.61 -25.48 37.58
C SER A 438 7.62 -25.73 36.44
N LEU A 439 8.05 -26.43 35.41
CA LEU A 439 7.16 -26.83 34.32
C LEU A 439 6.03 -27.75 34.80
N GLU A 440 6.32 -28.61 35.79
CA GLU A 440 5.38 -29.56 36.41
C GLU A 440 4.23 -28.89 37.19
N ALA A 441 4.34 -27.60 37.48
CA ALA A 441 3.29 -26.84 38.13
C ALA A 441 2.30 -26.17 37.18
N ASN A 442 2.49 -26.35 35.88
CA ASN A 442 1.75 -25.60 34.82
C ASN A 442 1.28 -26.55 33.70
N ASP A 443 0.02 -26.44 33.28
CA ASP A 443 -0.52 -27.17 32.13
C ASP A 443 -0.22 -26.40 30.81
N LEU A 444 1.06 -26.50 30.40
CA LEU A 444 1.52 -25.86 29.16
C LEU A 444 0.90 -26.48 27.93
N GLU A 445 0.51 -27.76 27.98
CA GLU A 445 -0.17 -28.45 26.90
C GLU A 445 -1.57 -27.88 26.66
N ALA A 446 -2.35 -27.64 27.71
CA ALA A 446 -3.66 -26.99 27.59
C ALA A 446 -3.51 -25.56 27.05
N MET A 447 -2.55 -24.79 27.56
CA MET A 447 -2.29 -23.43 27.10
C MET A 447 -1.92 -23.41 25.61
N GLY A 448 -1.08 -24.33 25.16
CA GLY A 448 -0.70 -24.47 23.76
C GLY A 448 -1.88 -24.87 22.86
N ARG A 449 -2.74 -25.79 23.31
CA ARG A 449 -3.98 -26.16 22.58
C ARG A 449 -4.94 -24.97 22.43
N ASP A 450 -5.13 -24.20 23.50
CA ASP A 450 -6.03 -23.05 23.48
C ASP A 450 -5.47 -21.92 22.62
N PHE A 451 -4.15 -21.66 22.65
CA PHE A 451 -3.49 -20.75 21.74
C PHE A 451 -3.71 -21.15 20.26
N GLN A 452 -3.51 -22.42 19.91
CA GLN A 452 -3.72 -22.90 18.54
C GLN A 452 -5.19 -22.82 18.09
N LYS A 453 -6.17 -23.04 18.99
CA LYS A 453 -7.60 -22.84 18.69
C LYS A 453 -7.89 -21.37 18.41
N LEU A 454 -7.39 -20.45 19.21
CA LEU A 454 -7.57 -19.01 18.97
C LEU A 454 -6.95 -18.58 17.63
N LEU A 455 -5.79 -19.12 17.25
CA LEU A 455 -5.19 -18.85 15.91
C LEU A 455 -6.10 -19.32 14.76
N LYS A 456 -6.93 -20.34 14.98
CA LYS A 456 -7.93 -20.85 14.02
C LYS A 456 -9.27 -20.12 14.10
N ARG A 457 -9.38 -19.02 14.83
CA ARG A 457 -10.62 -18.29 15.05
C ARG A 457 -11.68 -19.05 15.88
N GLU A 458 -11.27 -20.05 16.67
CA GLU A 458 -12.14 -20.80 17.57
C GLU A 458 -12.23 -20.11 18.94
N THR A 459 -13.30 -20.43 19.69
CA THR A 459 -13.52 -19.95 21.05
C THR A 459 -12.97 -20.97 22.04
N VAL A 460 -12.37 -20.50 23.15
CA VAL A 460 -11.86 -21.35 24.24
C VAL A 460 -12.51 -20.98 25.58
N PHE A 461 -12.51 -21.91 26.52
CA PHE A 461 -12.99 -21.72 27.88
C PHE A 461 -11.83 -22.01 28.85
N VAL A 462 -11.35 -21.00 29.58
CA VAL A 462 -10.17 -21.07 30.42
C VAL A 462 -10.57 -20.76 31.87
N LYS A 463 -10.16 -21.60 32.85
CA LYS A 463 -10.28 -21.31 34.26
C LYS A 463 -9.55 -20.02 34.56
N HIS A 464 -10.07 -19.22 35.46
CA HIS A 464 -9.40 -18.02 35.91
C HIS A 464 -8.81 -18.18 37.27
N TYR A 465 -7.50 -17.94 37.43
CA TYR A 465 -6.83 -17.96 38.72
C TYR A 465 -6.91 -16.61 39.40
N ASP A 466 -7.65 -16.55 40.53
CA ASP A 466 -7.78 -15.33 41.32
C ASP A 466 -6.59 -15.23 42.33
N HIS A 467 -5.70 -14.28 42.10
CA HIS A 467 -4.55 -14.02 42.93
C HIS A 467 -4.90 -13.52 44.33
N GLY A 468 -6.05 -12.86 44.51
CA GLY A 468 -6.50 -12.37 45.82
C GLY A 468 -6.83 -13.51 46.75
N VAL A 469 -7.55 -14.50 46.24
CA VAL A 469 -7.98 -15.68 47.02
C VAL A 469 -7.00 -16.86 46.87
N GLY A 470 -6.22 -16.91 45.81
CA GLY A 470 -5.28 -18.00 45.50
C GLY A 470 -5.95 -19.27 45.01
N ARG A 471 -7.12 -19.15 44.35
CA ARG A 471 -7.95 -20.27 43.88
C ARG A 471 -8.46 -20.04 42.46
N PHE A 472 -8.86 -21.13 41.82
CA PHE A 472 -9.54 -21.05 40.52
C PHE A 472 -10.99 -20.62 40.68
N THR A 473 -11.44 -19.78 39.77
CA THR A 473 -12.83 -19.36 39.59
C THR A 473 -13.46 -20.03 38.38
N LEU A 474 -14.73 -19.69 38.07
CA LEU A 474 -15.45 -20.23 36.93
C LEU A 474 -14.71 -19.94 35.61
N PRO A 475 -14.77 -20.89 34.65
CA PRO A 475 -14.15 -20.69 33.34
C PRO A 475 -14.67 -19.45 32.62
N ARG A 476 -13.77 -18.68 32.04
CA ARG A 476 -14.07 -17.51 31.18
C ARG A 476 -14.08 -17.94 29.74
N LYS A 477 -15.05 -17.44 28.99
CA LYS A 477 -15.11 -17.56 27.53
C LYS A 477 -14.17 -16.55 26.92
N ILE A 478 -13.20 -17.02 26.11
CA ILE A 478 -12.29 -16.19 25.33
C ILE A 478 -12.58 -16.46 23.86
N MET A 479 -13.04 -15.45 23.15
CA MET A 479 -13.25 -15.49 21.69
C MET A 479 -11.97 -15.04 20.99
N SER A 480 -11.68 -15.62 19.83
CA SER A 480 -10.56 -15.16 19.00
C SER A 480 -10.82 -13.76 18.47
N SER A 481 -9.88 -12.87 18.71
CA SER A 481 -9.90 -11.45 18.30
C SER A 481 -8.78 -11.14 17.31
N GLN A 482 -8.58 -9.87 16.95
CA GLN A 482 -7.53 -9.44 16.01
C GLN A 482 -6.13 -9.69 16.56
N LEU A 483 -5.93 -9.53 17.86
CA LEU A 483 -4.67 -9.77 18.55
C LEU A 483 -4.85 -10.86 19.62
N ILE A 484 -3.96 -11.83 19.62
CA ILE A 484 -3.85 -12.85 20.67
C ILE A 484 -2.56 -12.56 21.44
N LEU A 485 -2.70 -12.29 22.75
CA LEU A 485 -1.59 -12.12 23.67
C LEU A 485 -1.48 -13.33 24.59
N VAL A 486 -0.32 -13.95 24.63
CA VAL A 486 0.03 -15.04 25.54
C VAL A 486 1.06 -14.49 26.52
N ASN A 487 0.70 -14.38 27.79
CA ASN A 487 1.57 -13.83 28.83
C ASN A 487 1.79 -14.85 29.92
N GLY A 488 3.03 -15.17 30.24
CA GLY A 488 3.35 -16.09 31.33
C GLY A 488 4.83 -16.33 31.51
N LEU A 489 5.16 -17.01 32.63
CA LEU A 489 6.54 -17.42 32.94
C LEU A 489 7.12 -18.33 31.87
N HIS A 490 6.28 -19.15 31.25
CA HIS A 490 6.64 -20.19 30.30
C HIS A 490 6.03 -19.98 28.92
N ALA A 491 5.69 -18.74 28.56
CA ALA A 491 4.97 -18.44 27.32
C ALA A 491 5.72 -18.90 26.05
N HIS A 492 7.06 -18.98 26.08
CA HIS A 492 7.85 -19.49 24.95
C HIS A 492 8.03 -21.03 24.98
N LEU A 493 7.54 -21.71 26.00
CA LEU A 493 7.64 -23.17 26.13
C LEU A 493 6.33 -23.91 25.79
N ILE A 494 5.24 -23.17 25.52
CA ILE A 494 3.98 -23.79 25.16
C ILE A 494 4.07 -24.46 23.77
N PRO A 495 3.41 -25.62 23.55
CA PRO A 495 3.30 -26.23 22.25
C PRO A 495 2.67 -25.27 21.22
N GLY A 496 3.32 -25.08 20.07
CA GLY A 496 2.86 -24.17 19.03
C GLY A 496 3.35 -22.72 19.21
N ASN A 497 4.24 -22.41 20.15
CA ASN A 497 4.81 -21.05 20.31
C ASN A 497 5.51 -20.55 19.04
N HIS A 498 6.05 -21.44 18.21
CA HIS A 498 6.67 -21.11 16.92
C HIS A 498 5.68 -20.54 15.89
N LEU A 499 4.36 -20.70 16.13
CA LEU A 499 3.30 -20.12 15.31
C LEU A 499 3.00 -18.64 15.70
N ALA A 500 3.54 -18.17 16.84
CA ALA A 500 3.41 -16.78 17.23
C ALA A 500 4.17 -15.86 16.25
N ASP A 501 3.53 -14.75 15.91
CA ASP A 501 4.15 -13.75 15.03
C ASP A 501 5.34 -13.06 15.71
N LEU A 502 5.28 -12.85 17.03
CA LEU A 502 6.35 -12.22 17.81
C LEU A 502 6.50 -12.89 19.19
N ARG A 503 7.74 -13.19 19.56
CA ARG A 503 8.10 -13.66 20.90
C ARG A 503 8.96 -12.61 21.58
N ILE A 504 8.49 -12.13 22.74
CA ILE A 504 9.13 -11.10 23.54
C ILE A 504 9.59 -11.70 24.85
N TYR A 505 10.84 -11.46 25.24
CA TYR A 505 11.35 -11.80 26.54
C TYR A 505 11.66 -10.52 27.32
N LEU A 506 11.14 -10.45 28.58
CA LEU A 506 11.45 -9.36 29.50
C LEU A 506 12.39 -9.83 30.59
N SER A 507 13.44 -9.08 30.80
CA SER A 507 14.34 -9.21 31.95
C SER A 507 14.56 -7.84 32.60
N MET A 508 15.12 -7.87 33.78
CA MET A 508 15.38 -6.66 34.55
C MET A 508 16.62 -6.87 35.41
N GLU A 509 17.35 -5.79 35.69
CA GLU A 509 18.44 -5.74 36.63
C GLU A 509 18.00 -6.33 37.98
N GLU A 510 18.77 -7.25 38.54
CA GLU A 510 18.34 -8.07 39.70
C GLU A 510 17.94 -7.23 40.90
N GLU A 511 18.73 -6.21 41.21
CA GLU A 511 18.46 -5.31 42.36
C GLU A 511 17.13 -4.54 42.17
N LEU A 512 16.88 -4.03 40.92
CA LEU A 512 15.64 -3.38 40.60
C LEU A 512 14.44 -4.33 40.67
N ARG A 513 14.60 -5.56 40.20
CA ARG A 513 13.57 -6.61 40.25
C ARG A 513 13.16 -6.96 41.67
N ILE A 514 14.14 -7.13 42.53
CA ILE A 514 13.90 -7.44 43.96
C ILE A 514 13.14 -6.29 44.64
N ARG A 515 13.57 -5.05 44.40
CA ARG A 515 12.92 -3.85 44.93
C ARG A 515 11.46 -3.76 44.52
N LEU A 516 11.19 -3.83 43.23
CA LEU A 516 9.82 -3.73 42.67
C LEU A 516 8.94 -4.90 43.17
N LYS A 517 9.50 -6.10 43.32
CA LYS A 517 8.76 -7.23 43.82
C LYS A 517 8.40 -7.06 45.29
N ILE A 518 9.31 -6.57 46.14
CA ILE A 518 9.04 -6.25 47.54
C ILE A 518 7.93 -5.20 47.63
N ASP A 519 8.01 -4.13 46.87
CA ASP A 519 7.00 -3.07 46.85
C ASP A 519 5.62 -3.61 46.46
N ARG A 520 5.55 -4.48 45.43
CA ARG A 520 4.29 -5.11 44.99
C ARG A 520 3.71 -6.04 46.04
N GLU A 521 4.53 -6.90 46.65
CA GLU A 521 4.06 -7.83 47.68
C GLU A 521 3.54 -7.06 48.91
N LYS A 522 4.19 -5.95 49.30
CA LYS A 522 3.74 -5.09 50.41
C LYS A 522 2.43 -4.35 50.08
N THR A 523 2.33 -3.77 48.88
CA THR A 523 1.18 -2.89 48.50
C THR A 523 -0.04 -3.68 48.06
N GLN A 524 0.12 -4.69 47.24
CA GLN A 524 -0.99 -5.41 46.61
C GLN A 524 -1.39 -6.69 47.35
N ARG A 525 -0.41 -7.38 47.98
CA ARG A 525 -0.64 -8.67 48.64
C ARG A 525 -0.62 -8.59 50.15
N LYS A 526 -0.41 -7.41 50.73
CA LYS A 526 -0.38 -7.13 52.16
C LYS A 526 0.62 -8.00 52.94
N GLN A 527 1.69 -8.48 52.29
CA GLN A 527 2.75 -9.26 52.92
C GLN A 527 3.79 -8.29 53.46
N VAL A 528 3.87 -8.18 54.78
CA VAL A 528 4.69 -7.17 55.48
C VAL A 528 6.13 -7.61 55.68
N ASP A 529 6.37 -8.93 55.76
CA ASP A 529 7.69 -9.49 56.11
C ASP A 529 8.59 -9.56 54.86
N GLU A 530 9.57 -8.66 54.81
CA GLU A 530 10.53 -8.54 53.71
C GLU A 530 11.51 -9.71 53.63
N ASP A 531 11.89 -10.29 54.80
CA ASP A 531 12.83 -11.41 54.85
C ASP A 531 12.20 -12.67 54.26
N LEU A 532 10.91 -12.90 54.48
CA LEU A 532 10.17 -13.98 53.86
C LEU A 532 10.05 -13.78 52.33
N ILE A 533 9.86 -12.53 51.85
CA ILE A 533 9.83 -12.23 50.41
C ILE A 533 11.19 -12.53 49.78
N ARG A 534 12.30 -12.09 50.40
CA ARG A 534 13.68 -12.35 49.94
C ARG A 534 14.00 -13.85 49.94
N ALA A 535 13.67 -14.59 51.02
CA ALA A 535 13.83 -16.03 51.07
C ALA A 535 13.05 -16.75 49.95
N SER A 536 11.84 -16.31 49.64
CA SER A 536 11.03 -16.82 48.55
C SER A 536 11.69 -16.56 47.19
N ILE A 537 12.36 -15.44 46.96
CA ILE A 537 13.08 -15.14 45.74
C ILE A 537 14.27 -16.09 45.61
N VAL A 538 15.08 -16.25 46.62
CA VAL A 538 16.26 -17.14 46.62
C VAL A 538 15.87 -18.59 46.35
N LYS A 539 14.79 -19.09 46.94
CA LYS A 539 14.27 -20.45 46.70
C LYS A 539 13.93 -20.71 45.20
N ARG A 540 13.61 -19.70 44.43
CA ARG A 540 13.18 -19.82 43.05
C ARG A 540 14.32 -19.74 42.01
N ILE A 541 15.50 -19.28 42.41
CA ILE A 541 16.64 -19.08 41.51
C ILE A 541 16.97 -20.33 40.67
N PRO A 542 17.04 -21.57 41.24
CA PRO A 542 17.37 -22.76 40.45
C PRO A 542 16.36 -23.04 39.33
N HIS A 543 15.06 -22.83 39.58
CA HIS A 543 14.03 -23.03 38.56
C HIS A 543 14.02 -21.89 37.53
N PHE A 544 14.33 -20.68 37.95
CA PHE A 544 14.49 -19.55 37.02
C PHE A 544 15.63 -19.81 36.03
N GLU A 545 16.82 -20.15 36.51
CA GLU A 545 17.99 -20.46 35.66
C GLU A 545 17.71 -21.64 34.70
N LYS A 546 16.97 -22.65 35.19
CA LYS A 546 16.69 -23.85 34.42
C LYS A 546 15.59 -23.68 33.34
N TYR A 547 14.49 -22.94 33.64
CA TYR A 547 13.28 -22.96 32.82
C TYR A 547 12.89 -21.61 32.26
N VAL A 548 13.18 -20.50 32.95
CA VAL A 548 12.71 -19.17 32.53
C VAL A 548 13.78 -18.44 31.73
N LYS A 549 14.99 -18.37 32.22
CA LYS A 549 16.11 -17.64 31.62
C LYS A 549 16.47 -18.15 30.19
N PRO A 550 16.48 -19.47 29.90
CA PRO A 550 16.83 -19.96 28.55
C PRO A 550 15.84 -19.52 27.46
N GLN A 551 14.64 -19.08 27.82
CA GLN A 551 13.67 -18.59 26.85
C GLN A 551 14.14 -17.31 26.16
N ALA A 552 15.10 -16.58 26.72
CA ALA A 552 15.74 -15.42 26.09
C ALA A 552 16.46 -15.79 24.78
N GLU A 553 17.00 -17.01 24.66
CA GLU A 553 17.73 -17.47 23.46
C GLU A 553 16.81 -17.70 22.25
N THR A 554 15.55 -18.02 22.50
CA THR A 554 14.54 -18.31 21.46
C THR A 554 13.66 -17.12 21.15
N THR A 555 13.91 -15.97 21.75
CA THR A 555 13.11 -14.76 21.57
C THR A 555 13.43 -14.03 20.25
N ASP A 556 12.47 -13.28 19.78
CA ASP A 556 12.62 -12.38 18.62
C ASP A 556 13.03 -10.98 19.04
N LEU A 557 12.55 -10.56 20.23
CA LEU A 557 12.81 -9.25 20.81
C LEU A 557 12.99 -9.39 22.32
N HIS A 558 14.14 -8.97 22.83
CA HIS A 558 14.46 -9.00 24.24
C HIS A 558 14.55 -7.58 24.77
N PHE A 559 13.85 -7.30 25.86
CA PHE A 559 13.95 -6.06 26.63
C PHE A 559 14.58 -6.32 27.98
N HIS A 560 15.65 -5.59 28.28
CA HIS A 560 16.28 -5.57 29.59
C HIS A 560 16.13 -4.19 30.22
N LEU A 561 15.44 -4.14 31.37
CA LEU A 561 15.21 -2.91 32.14
C LEU A 561 16.34 -2.70 33.16
N ARG A 562 16.86 -1.48 33.22
CA ARG A 562 17.90 -1.09 34.20
C ARG A 562 17.63 0.29 34.78
N LEU A 563 18.27 0.61 35.90
CA LEU A 563 18.29 1.97 36.45
C LEU A 563 19.26 2.85 35.64
N ILE A 564 18.88 4.09 35.39
CA ILE A 564 19.78 5.10 34.82
C ILE A 564 20.65 5.64 35.94
N THR A 565 21.96 5.64 35.75
CA THR A 565 22.94 6.12 36.71
C THR A 565 22.62 7.56 37.15
N GLY A 566 22.44 7.76 38.46
CA GLY A 566 22.14 9.08 39.03
C GLY A 566 20.68 9.40 39.25
N SER A 567 19.74 8.51 38.89
CA SER A 567 18.30 8.70 39.14
C SER A 567 17.64 7.43 39.72
N PRO A 568 17.06 7.50 40.90
CA PRO A 568 16.43 6.33 41.53
C PRO A 568 15.08 5.93 40.91
N LEU A 569 14.52 6.73 40.00
CA LEU A 569 13.19 6.55 39.44
C LEU A 569 13.18 6.38 37.91
N ASN A 570 14.28 6.71 37.20
CA ASN A 570 14.31 6.67 35.76
C ASN A 570 14.83 5.31 35.26
N LEU A 571 14.06 4.72 34.37
CA LEU A 571 14.38 3.43 33.77
C LEU A 571 15.04 3.62 32.39
N GLY A 572 16.11 2.87 32.15
CA GLY A 572 16.65 2.66 30.83
C GLY A 572 16.17 1.33 30.25
N VAL A 573 16.08 1.25 28.94
CA VAL A 573 15.73 0.02 28.21
C VAL A 573 16.88 -0.35 27.28
N ILE A 574 17.37 -1.57 27.41
CA ILE A 574 18.22 -2.21 26.41
C ILE A 574 17.33 -3.16 25.62
N ALA A 575 17.14 -2.88 24.33
CA ALA A 575 16.41 -3.76 23.43
C ALA A 575 17.40 -4.51 22.54
N SER A 576 17.24 -5.84 22.39
CA SER A 576 18.02 -6.62 21.42
C SER A 576 17.14 -7.47 20.53
N SER A 577 17.61 -7.70 19.28
CA SER A 577 16.96 -8.55 18.30
C SER A 577 17.97 -9.10 17.31
N LYS A 578 17.70 -10.30 16.82
CA LYS A 578 18.42 -10.91 15.70
C LYS A 578 18.10 -10.23 14.35
N GLU A 579 17.00 -9.48 14.26
CA GLU A 579 16.62 -8.71 13.07
C GLU A 579 17.33 -7.35 13.03
N ALA A 580 18.61 -7.36 12.68
CA ALA A 580 19.46 -6.16 12.65
C ALA A 580 18.89 -5.00 11.81
N ALA A 581 18.21 -5.31 10.70
CA ALA A 581 17.62 -4.29 9.83
C ALA A 581 16.49 -3.50 10.53
N LEU A 582 15.65 -4.17 11.31
CA LEU A 582 14.61 -3.53 12.13
C LEU A 582 15.24 -2.57 13.14
N MET A 583 16.25 -3.05 13.88
CA MET A 583 16.87 -2.28 14.94
C MET A 583 17.59 -1.03 14.43
N ILE A 584 18.27 -1.14 13.29
CA ILE A 584 18.96 0.00 12.66
C ILE A 584 17.95 1.04 12.16
N GLU A 585 16.88 0.61 11.50
CA GLU A 585 15.82 1.49 10.99
C GLU A 585 15.11 2.18 12.17
N PHE A 586 14.73 1.42 13.20
CA PHE A 586 14.11 1.97 14.40
C PHE A 586 14.99 3.03 15.07
N ARG A 587 16.29 2.75 15.27
CA ARG A 587 17.23 3.75 15.81
C ARG A 587 17.27 5.02 14.99
N ASN A 588 17.36 4.91 13.66
CA ASN A 588 17.48 6.06 12.80
C ASN A 588 16.23 6.95 12.87
N THR A 589 15.04 6.36 12.86
CA THR A 589 13.77 7.07 12.99
C THR A 589 13.62 7.65 14.40
N TYR A 590 13.95 6.88 15.44
CA TYR A 590 13.93 7.35 16.83
C TYR A 590 14.84 8.56 17.02
N ASN A 591 16.09 8.49 16.55
CA ASN A 591 17.07 9.58 16.69
C ASN A 591 16.73 10.83 15.87
N ALA A 592 15.86 10.72 14.87
CA ALA A 592 15.37 11.88 14.11
C ALA A 592 14.29 12.68 14.87
N VAL A 593 13.62 12.04 15.84
CA VAL A 593 12.50 12.62 16.59
C VAL A 593 12.86 12.92 18.04
N SER A 594 13.63 12.02 18.68
CA SER A 594 13.96 12.09 20.11
C SER A 594 15.10 13.07 20.40
N ALA A 595 14.96 13.83 21.49
CA ALA A 595 16.01 14.72 21.99
C ALA A 595 17.25 13.96 22.55
N VAL A 596 17.06 12.71 23.00
CA VAL A 596 18.15 11.85 23.50
C VAL A 596 18.32 10.68 22.56
N PRO A 597 19.45 10.58 21.83
CA PRO A 597 19.64 9.55 20.83
C PRO A 597 19.87 8.17 21.48
N ALA A 598 19.33 7.13 20.83
CA ALA A 598 19.61 5.75 21.17
C ALA A 598 21.01 5.33 20.69
N THR A 599 21.76 4.63 21.56
CA THR A 599 23.06 4.06 21.20
C THR A 599 22.90 2.65 20.64
N LEU A 600 23.70 2.31 19.64
CA LEU A 600 23.69 0.99 19.01
C LEU A 600 25.00 0.27 19.26
N THR A 601 24.93 -0.95 19.77
CA THR A 601 26.07 -1.85 19.94
C THR A 601 25.79 -3.18 19.24
N ARG A 602 26.82 -3.85 18.74
CA ARG A 602 26.74 -5.17 18.14
C ARG A 602 27.60 -6.14 18.92
N ILE A 603 27.01 -7.25 19.37
CA ILE A 603 27.72 -8.31 20.11
C ILE A 603 27.23 -9.66 19.54
N ASP A 604 28.14 -10.51 19.11
CA ASP A 604 27.89 -11.88 18.61
C ASP A 604 26.75 -11.98 17.57
N GLY A 605 26.69 -11.00 16.66
CA GLY A 605 25.70 -10.96 15.58
C GLY A 605 24.33 -10.39 15.98
N GLU A 606 24.09 -10.13 17.25
CA GLU A 606 22.89 -9.43 17.73
C GLU A 606 23.13 -7.91 17.78
N VAL A 607 22.06 -7.17 17.58
CA VAL A 607 22.02 -5.71 17.66
C VAL A 607 21.32 -5.30 18.95
N PHE A 608 22.01 -4.48 19.74
CA PHE A 608 21.53 -3.92 20.99
C PHE A 608 21.30 -2.42 20.80
N LEU A 609 20.12 -1.95 21.17
CA LEU A 609 19.80 -0.53 21.30
C LEU A 609 19.59 -0.18 22.76
N GLU A 610 20.31 0.82 23.19
CA GLU A 610 20.18 1.34 24.54
C GLU A 610 19.48 2.71 24.51
N PHE A 611 18.43 2.84 25.32
CA PHE A 611 17.56 4.00 25.41
C PHE A 611 17.53 4.56 26.82
N ASP A 612 17.72 5.86 26.92
CA ASP A 612 17.28 6.63 28.08
C ASP A 612 15.82 7.00 27.86
N THR A 613 14.93 6.39 28.60
CA THR A 613 13.48 6.58 28.42
C THR A 613 12.89 7.71 29.25
N THR A 614 13.72 8.46 29.98
CA THR A 614 13.28 9.58 30.84
C THR A 614 12.50 10.63 30.08
N HIS A 615 12.90 10.88 28.84
CA HIS A 615 12.34 11.94 27.97
C HIS A 615 11.44 11.39 26.86
N PHE A 616 11.21 10.08 26.78
CA PHE A 616 10.33 9.51 25.78
C PHE A 616 8.88 9.91 26.05
N LYS A 617 8.26 10.57 25.07
CA LYS A 617 6.84 10.94 25.10
C LYS A 617 6.04 10.11 24.13
N GLY A 618 4.80 9.76 24.50
CA GLY A 618 3.89 9.00 23.64
C GLY A 618 3.61 9.69 22.30
N SER A 619 3.63 11.03 22.24
CA SER A 619 3.54 11.81 21.01
C SER A 619 4.67 11.50 20.03
N ASP A 620 5.90 11.33 20.53
CA ASP A 620 7.05 10.97 19.70
C ASP A 620 6.90 9.54 19.17
N GLY A 621 6.32 8.65 20.00
CA GLY A 621 5.98 7.29 19.63
C GLY A 621 5.00 7.23 18.44
N GLY A 622 3.98 8.07 18.43
CA GLY A 622 3.06 8.20 17.30
C GLY A 622 3.74 8.63 16.00
N ALA A 623 4.64 9.63 16.06
CA ALA A 623 5.41 10.09 14.91
C ALA A 623 6.33 8.99 14.36
N ILE A 624 7.07 8.30 15.23
CA ILE A 624 7.96 7.18 14.87
C ILE A 624 7.17 6.05 14.23
N PHE A 625 6.04 5.66 14.84
CA PHE A 625 5.16 4.61 14.34
C PHE A 625 4.64 4.94 12.94
N HIS A 626 4.19 6.16 12.72
CA HIS A 626 3.69 6.62 11.41
C HIS A 626 4.75 6.53 10.32
N GLU A 627 6.01 6.88 10.62
CA GLU A 627 7.10 6.80 9.65
C GLU A 627 7.50 5.35 9.34
N MET A 628 7.58 4.48 10.35
CA MET A 628 8.02 3.09 10.18
C MET A 628 6.93 2.14 9.68
N ALA A 629 5.67 2.42 9.99
CA ALA A 629 4.53 1.55 9.74
C ALA A 629 3.42 2.24 8.94
N PHE A 630 3.78 3.20 8.09
CA PHE A 630 2.87 4.11 7.36
C PHE A 630 1.66 3.42 6.71
N GLU A 631 1.85 2.25 6.10
CA GLU A 631 0.73 1.50 5.49
C GLU A 631 -0.05 0.67 6.51
N LEU A 632 0.50 0.46 7.70
CA LEU A 632 -0.03 -0.43 8.75
C LEU A 632 -0.82 0.32 9.82
N ASP A 633 -0.73 1.66 9.87
CA ASP A 633 -1.63 2.51 10.66
C ASP A 633 -3.11 2.25 10.34
N GLN A 634 -3.35 1.74 9.13
CA GLN A 634 -4.69 1.42 8.63
C GLN A 634 -5.31 0.18 9.28
N VAL A 635 -4.51 -0.65 9.93
CA VAL A 635 -4.99 -1.83 10.69
C VAL A 635 -5.73 -1.40 11.95
N PHE A 636 -5.38 -0.21 12.48
CA PHE A 636 -5.97 0.29 13.70
C PHE A 636 -7.20 1.15 13.42
N PRO A 637 -8.33 0.91 14.09
CA PRO A 637 -9.53 1.74 13.95
C PRO A 637 -9.30 3.16 14.50
N VAL A 638 -8.40 3.30 15.47
CA VAL A 638 -7.95 4.56 16.09
C VAL A 638 -6.42 4.59 16.02
N GLU A 639 -5.84 5.76 15.84
CA GLU A 639 -4.38 5.93 15.86
C GLU A 639 -3.80 5.44 17.20
N PRO A 640 -2.79 4.55 17.20
CA PRO A 640 -2.19 4.03 18.42
C PRO A 640 -1.61 5.16 19.27
N GLN A 641 -2.01 5.23 20.54
CA GLN A 641 -1.48 6.19 21.48
C GLN A 641 -0.56 5.46 22.47
N PHE A 642 0.72 5.80 22.42
CA PHE A 642 1.73 5.19 23.28
C PHE A 642 1.83 5.95 24.61
N ALA A 643 2.12 5.21 25.68
CA ALA A 643 2.41 5.80 26.97
C ALA A 643 3.78 6.51 26.98
N ASP A 644 4.01 7.37 27.96
CA ASP A 644 5.32 7.96 28.19
C ASP A 644 6.30 6.96 28.82
N GLY A 645 7.59 7.18 28.66
CA GLY A 645 8.66 6.42 29.29
C GLY A 645 8.91 5.02 28.71
N SER A 646 9.46 4.12 29.55
CA SER A 646 9.95 2.81 29.11
C SER A 646 8.86 1.91 28.54
N ILE A 647 7.65 1.97 29.09
CA ILE A 647 6.55 1.10 28.67
C ILE A 647 6.05 1.48 27.27
N GLY A 648 5.92 2.78 26.99
CA GLY A 648 5.52 3.26 25.66
C GLY A 648 6.57 2.96 24.60
N LEU A 649 7.86 3.11 24.92
CA LEU A 649 8.94 2.74 24.00
C LEU A 649 8.94 1.22 23.71
N MET A 650 8.80 0.37 24.72
CA MET A 650 8.74 -1.08 24.54
C MET A 650 7.52 -1.51 23.74
N SER A 651 6.34 -0.92 23.97
CA SER A 651 5.14 -1.22 23.20
C SER A 651 5.26 -0.75 21.74
N LEU A 652 5.87 0.42 21.48
CA LEU A 652 6.15 0.93 20.14
C LEU A 652 7.06 -0.02 19.36
N LEU A 653 8.19 -0.42 19.93
CA LEU A 653 9.13 -1.31 19.27
C LEU A 653 8.52 -2.71 19.07
N SER A 654 7.74 -3.20 20.05
CA SER A 654 7.01 -4.47 19.94
C SER A 654 6.00 -4.45 18.81
N LEU A 655 5.21 -3.37 18.70
CA LEU A 655 4.22 -3.22 17.63
C LEU A 655 4.88 -3.13 16.26
N THR A 656 5.94 -2.33 16.14
CA THR A 656 6.70 -2.18 14.90
C THR A 656 7.31 -3.53 14.45
N ALA A 657 7.90 -4.28 15.39
CA ALA A 657 8.46 -5.60 15.13
C ALA A 657 7.39 -6.61 14.70
N LEU A 658 6.24 -6.65 15.41
CA LEU A 658 5.10 -7.51 15.10
C LEU A 658 4.59 -7.31 13.66
N LEU A 659 4.33 -6.06 13.30
CA LEU A 659 3.80 -5.72 12.00
C LEU A 659 4.80 -6.02 10.88
N ARG A 660 6.08 -5.75 11.10
CA ARG A 660 7.15 -6.04 10.13
C ARG A 660 7.33 -7.54 9.89
N LYS A 661 7.34 -8.36 10.94
CA LYS A 661 7.41 -9.82 10.83
C LYS A 661 6.23 -10.38 10.06
N ARG A 662 5.04 -9.91 10.35
CA ARG A 662 3.83 -10.33 9.64
C ARG A 662 3.90 -9.97 8.16
N LYS A 663 4.36 -8.78 7.83
CA LYS A 663 4.58 -8.33 6.44
C LYS A 663 5.56 -9.24 5.70
N ASN A 664 6.67 -9.62 6.33
CA ASN A 664 7.69 -10.50 5.74
C ASN A 664 7.16 -11.93 5.54
N TYR A 665 6.40 -12.45 6.49
CA TYR A 665 5.78 -13.79 6.37
C TYR A 665 4.83 -13.87 5.17
N VAL A 666 3.99 -12.88 4.98
CA VAL A 666 3.03 -12.82 3.86
C VAL A 666 3.73 -12.68 2.50
N ARG A 667 4.90 -12.03 2.44
CA ARG A 667 5.69 -11.90 1.21
C ARG A 667 6.45 -13.16 0.83
N SER A 668 6.69 -14.05 1.77
CA SER A 668 7.40 -15.32 1.56
C SER A 668 6.47 -16.54 1.34
N SER A 669 5.21 -16.45 1.72
CA SER A 669 4.15 -17.45 1.51
C SER A 669 3.36 -17.16 0.22
#